data_b5f444dbcc16a0081853c316736aa496
#
_entry.id   b5f444dbcc16a0081853c316736aa496
#
_cell.length_a   1.000
_cell.length_b   1.000
_cell.length_c   1.000
_cell.angle_alpha   90.00
_cell.angle_beta   90.00
_cell.angle_gamma   90.00
#
_symmetry.space_group_name_H-M   'P 1'
#
loop_
_entity.id
_entity.type
_entity.pdbx_description
1 polymer ?
#
loop_
_entity_poly.entity_id
_entity_poly.type
_entity_poly.pdbx_seq_one_letter_code
_entity_poly.pdbx_strand_id
1 'polypeptide(L)'
;MEIINPTGKHTFSVSTDFCGRELKLEVNRVGFRTTSSVLVTYGDTVVLGSVVVSEKPVVQDFFPLSIDYEEKFYAAGKISGSKFIKREGKPADEAVLIGRLIDRPIRPLFPKGYRQEVQVVTTVLSMDPSFRPDVVAMVAASSALMNAGVPFDGPVAGLRIGRVNGEFKAFLTKEEREASDLDLVVAVKDQKVVMVEAGANEVPEQVIIDAMRWAVEMAQPALALQRELKEKLNVVEKPYELSLPDAAVAEKVENWTREHFKGEDDKTGTKIRGNVLDRKRISDELRDQMDAEFALELGEGETDEEKIADYDARLKDEYHNAYELAIHHEVRRAIVEDNVRPDGRRLNEVRPLSSQVAILPRVHGSSLFTRGLTQAMNIVTLAPLSYAQIVDTMEVTDGERRYMHHYNAPSYTVGETGRIGSPGRREIGHGYLAERALLPVLPSKEDFPYAIRSVTEIMSQNGSTSMAATCSSCLALMDAGVPLKEPVSGVAMGLMLDGETPHVLTDLMDAEDFAGDMDFKVTGTKNGITALQMDMKVHGLPVDILEKAIQQSHEGRMFILGHMLSVLSAPRAELSPYAPRIEKLMVKPEKIGAVIGKGGEMINKITSETGAEVDIDDSGLITVSGTDAEKIKRAIDWIRSLVEEPEVGKIYRGKVVNIKDFGAFVNILPGIDGMLHISQISEKRLDKVEDALHLGDEVNVRLDSIDDKGRLSLSMRRVEQ
;
A
#
# COMPACT_ATOMS: atom_id res chain seq x y z
N MET A 1 37.05 5.22 -24.53
CA MET A 1 36.87 4.14 -25.52
C MET A 1 35.61 4.47 -26.27
N GLU A 2 35.70 4.90 -27.55
CA GLU A 2 34.51 5.11 -28.36
C GLU A 2 33.78 3.78 -28.53
N ILE A 3 32.53 3.73 -28.05
CA ILE A 3 31.68 2.56 -28.26
C ILE A 3 31.18 2.63 -29.69
N ILE A 4 31.62 1.70 -30.53
CA ILE A 4 31.13 1.57 -31.92
C ILE A 4 29.66 1.10 -31.80
N ASN A 5 28.72 2.02 -32.03
CA ASN A 5 27.31 1.70 -32.10
C ASN A 5 27.01 1.02 -33.44
N PRO A 6 26.51 -0.24 -33.47
CA PRO A 6 26.23 -0.98 -34.70
C PRO A 6 25.13 -0.35 -35.55
N THR A 7 24.36 0.59 -35.02
CA THR A 7 23.33 1.35 -35.76
C THR A 7 23.89 2.59 -36.49
N GLY A 8 25.18 2.89 -36.35
CA GLY A 8 25.80 4.10 -36.89
C GLY A 8 25.46 5.40 -36.16
N LYS A 9 24.68 5.33 -35.05
CA LYS A 9 24.35 6.50 -34.23
C LYS A 9 25.44 6.73 -33.17
N HIS A 10 25.84 7.96 -32.96
CA HIS A 10 26.78 8.30 -31.87
C HIS A 10 26.11 8.26 -30.52
N THR A 11 26.83 7.79 -29.50
CA THR A 11 26.42 7.93 -28.08
C THR A 11 26.48 9.43 -27.75
N PHE A 12 25.40 9.90 -27.12
CA PHE A 12 25.27 11.30 -26.75
C PHE A 12 24.78 11.42 -25.30
N SER A 13 25.27 12.40 -24.56
CA SER A 13 24.85 12.64 -23.18
C SER A 13 24.68 14.13 -22.87
N VAL A 14 23.77 14.40 -21.96
CA VAL A 14 23.58 15.71 -21.32
C VAL A 14 23.57 15.52 -19.80
N SER A 15 23.97 16.52 -19.05
CA SER A 15 23.90 16.45 -17.58
C SER A 15 23.65 17.83 -16.97
N THR A 16 23.08 17.82 -15.75
CA THR A 16 22.83 19.02 -14.95
C THR A 16 22.95 18.68 -13.46
N ASP A 17 23.11 19.69 -12.62
CA ASP A 17 22.89 19.52 -11.19
C ASP A 17 21.39 19.37 -10.92
N PHE A 18 21.01 18.36 -10.15
CA PHE A 18 19.66 18.10 -9.72
C PHE A 18 19.64 17.78 -8.23
N CYS A 19 19.14 18.70 -7.42
CA CYS A 19 19.12 18.59 -5.96
C CYS A 19 20.48 18.25 -5.35
N GLY A 20 21.56 18.87 -5.87
CA GLY A 20 22.93 18.75 -5.34
C GLY A 20 23.71 17.54 -5.82
N ARG A 21 23.22 16.79 -6.84
CA ARG A 21 23.94 15.71 -7.50
C ARG A 21 23.81 15.81 -9.01
N GLU A 22 24.79 15.27 -9.73
CA GLU A 22 24.70 15.20 -11.20
C GLU A 22 23.61 14.23 -11.64
N LEU A 23 22.66 14.72 -12.42
CA LEU A 23 21.72 13.94 -13.22
C LEU A 23 22.21 13.89 -14.66
N LYS A 24 22.52 12.71 -15.19
CA LYS A 24 23.03 12.50 -16.54
C LYS A 24 22.06 11.62 -17.34
N LEU A 25 21.72 12.05 -18.54
CA LEU A 25 20.94 11.30 -19.54
C LEU A 25 21.84 10.90 -20.69
N GLU A 26 21.85 9.62 -21.06
CA GLU A 26 22.70 9.08 -22.12
C GLU A 26 21.88 8.20 -23.08
N VAL A 27 21.99 8.45 -24.38
CA VAL A 27 21.26 7.74 -25.44
C VAL A 27 22.20 6.99 -26.37
N ASN A 28 21.65 6.05 -27.15
CA ASN A 28 22.36 5.24 -28.16
C ASN A 28 23.53 4.42 -27.58
N ARG A 29 23.54 4.11 -26.30
CA ARG A 29 24.57 3.29 -25.66
C ARG A 29 24.15 1.83 -25.53
N VAL A 30 22.88 1.59 -25.24
CA VAL A 30 22.28 0.27 -25.02
C VAL A 30 20.88 0.21 -25.64
N GLY A 31 20.29 -0.97 -25.77
CA GLY A 31 18.90 -1.12 -26.23
C GLY A 31 18.67 -0.79 -27.71
N PHE A 32 19.58 -1.13 -28.62
CA PHE A 32 19.56 -0.73 -30.02
C PHE A 32 18.33 -1.16 -30.82
N ARG A 33 17.52 -2.09 -30.35
CA ARG A 33 16.30 -2.56 -31.02
C ARG A 33 15.02 -1.90 -30.46
N THR A 34 15.10 -1.11 -29.42
CA THR A 34 13.96 -0.36 -28.89
C THR A 34 13.63 0.82 -29.80
N THR A 35 12.41 1.32 -29.71
CA THR A 35 12.05 2.60 -30.37
C THR A 35 12.90 3.73 -29.81
N SER A 36 13.08 3.75 -28.47
CA SER A 36 13.97 4.67 -27.76
C SER A 36 14.49 4.00 -26.49
N SER A 37 15.74 4.31 -26.12
CA SER A 37 16.28 3.94 -24.82
C SER A 37 17.16 5.05 -24.26
N VAL A 38 17.03 5.31 -22.95
CA VAL A 38 17.82 6.30 -22.23
C VAL A 38 18.39 5.66 -20.98
N LEU A 39 19.70 5.80 -20.80
CA LEU A 39 20.38 5.43 -19.56
C LEU A 39 20.47 6.68 -18.69
N VAL A 40 19.84 6.64 -17.53
CA VAL A 40 19.82 7.74 -16.56
C VAL A 40 20.74 7.40 -15.41
N THR A 41 21.68 8.29 -15.13
CA THR A 41 22.60 8.17 -13.99
C THR A 41 22.36 9.31 -13.02
N TYR A 42 22.21 8.98 -11.73
CA TYR A 42 22.10 9.94 -10.64
C TYR A 42 22.92 9.43 -9.44
N GLY A 43 24.08 10.03 -9.21
CA GLY A 43 25.07 9.45 -8.34
C GLY A 43 25.47 8.04 -8.80
N ASP A 44 25.42 7.04 -7.91
CA ASP A 44 25.69 5.63 -8.24
C ASP A 44 24.45 4.86 -8.73
N THR A 45 23.29 5.50 -8.76
CA THR A 45 22.05 4.91 -9.30
C THR A 45 22.02 5.04 -10.82
N VAL A 46 21.81 3.91 -11.49
CA VAL A 46 21.70 3.84 -12.96
C VAL A 46 20.41 3.10 -13.32
N VAL A 47 19.55 3.77 -14.08
CA VAL A 47 18.27 3.22 -14.55
C VAL A 47 18.21 3.27 -16.08
N LEU A 48 17.85 2.16 -16.71
CA LEU A 48 17.56 2.09 -18.13
C LEU A 48 16.06 2.29 -18.34
N GLY A 49 15.67 3.35 -19.06
CA GLY A 49 14.34 3.53 -19.60
C GLY A 49 14.30 3.03 -21.05
N SER A 50 13.42 2.09 -21.36
CA SER A 50 13.25 1.51 -22.69
C SER A 50 11.80 1.68 -23.15
N VAL A 51 11.60 2.13 -24.39
CA VAL A 51 10.29 2.29 -25.02
C VAL A 51 10.21 1.50 -26.31
N VAL A 52 9.16 0.73 -26.46
CA VAL A 52 8.78 0.08 -27.72
C VAL A 52 7.35 0.50 -28.07
N VAL A 53 7.11 0.83 -29.32
CA VAL A 53 5.82 1.26 -29.84
C VAL A 53 5.43 0.36 -31.01
N SER A 54 4.18 -0.11 -31.02
CA SER A 54 3.66 -0.93 -32.12
C SER A 54 3.61 -0.13 -33.43
N GLU A 55 3.81 -0.81 -34.57
CA GLU A 55 3.73 -0.16 -35.87
C GLU A 55 2.30 0.24 -36.26
N LYS A 56 1.30 -0.50 -35.75
CA LYS A 56 -0.11 -0.31 -36.06
C LYS A 56 -0.90 -0.11 -34.79
N PRO A 57 -1.99 0.69 -34.83
CA PRO A 57 -2.93 0.76 -33.72
C PRO A 57 -3.59 -0.60 -33.49
N VAL A 58 -3.95 -0.85 -32.23
CA VAL A 58 -4.72 -2.03 -31.82
C VAL A 58 -6.21 -1.68 -31.72
N VAL A 59 -7.05 -2.68 -31.97
CA VAL A 59 -8.52 -2.52 -31.85
C VAL A 59 -8.90 -2.66 -30.38
N GLN A 60 -8.90 -1.57 -29.64
CA GLN A 60 -9.30 -1.46 -28.25
C GLN A 60 -9.94 -0.09 -27.99
N ASP A 61 -10.80 0.01 -27.01
CA ASP A 61 -11.50 1.24 -26.60
C ASP A 61 -10.68 2.13 -25.66
N PHE A 62 -9.50 1.66 -25.19
CA PHE A 62 -8.61 2.37 -24.30
C PHE A 62 -7.19 2.52 -24.88
N PHE A 63 -6.40 3.42 -24.31
CA PHE A 63 -5.00 3.59 -24.66
C PHE A 63 -4.14 2.44 -24.08
N PRO A 64 -3.54 1.60 -24.94
CA PRO A 64 -2.77 0.43 -24.52
C PRO A 64 -1.33 0.80 -24.10
N LEU A 65 -1.21 1.54 -23.01
CA LEU A 65 0.07 1.86 -22.37
C LEU A 65 0.35 0.84 -21.27
N SER A 66 1.53 0.23 -21.30
CA SER A 66 2.07 -0.54 -20.18
C SER A 66 3.37 0.07 -19.68
N ILE A 67 3.48 0.28 -18.37
CA ILE A 67 4.71 0.75 -17.73
C ILE A 67 5.10 -0.27 -16.66
N ASP A 68 6.29 -0.83 -16.80
CA ASP A 68 6.86 -1.82 -15.91
C ASP A 68 8.14 -1.28 -15.26
N TYR A 69 8.25 -1.49 -13.96
CA TYR A 69 9.44 -1.20 -13.20
C TYR A 69 10.06 -2.53 -12.76
N GLU A 70 11.29 -2.75 -13.15
CA GLU A 70 12.01 -3.97 -12.85
C GLU A 70 13.09 -3.76 -11.80
N GLU A 71 12.88 -4.38 -10.66
CA GLU A 71 13.89 -4.53 -9.61
C GLU A 71 14.87 -5.64 -9.99
N LYS A 72 16.16 -5.32 -9.92
CA LYS A 72 17.23 -6.31 -10.12
C LYS A 72 18.10 -6.32 -8.86
N PHE A 73 18.07 -7.40 -8.12
CA PHE A 73 18.82 -7.51 -6.86
C PHE A 73 20.33 -7.31 -7.04
N TYR A 74 20.88 -7.66 -8.20
CA TYR A 74 22.27 -7.38 -8.52
C TYR A 74 22.59 -5.87 -8.52
N ALA A 75 21.58 -4.99 -8.76
CA ALA A 75 21.78 -3.54 -8.72
C ALA A 75 22.19 -3.05 -7.31
N ALA A 76 21.74 -3.74 -6.27
CA ALA A 76 22.12 -3.51 -4.88
C ALA A 76 23.24 -4.48 -4.40
N GLY A 77 23.90 -5.21 -5.30
CA GLY A 77 24.93 -6.19 -4.95
C GLY A 77 24.39 -7.45 -4.24
N LYS A 78 23.11 -7.74 -4.35
CA LYS A 78 22.43 -8.85 -3.64
C LYS A 78 22.11 -10.01 -4.58
N ILE A 79 22.01 -11.21 -4.00
CA ILE A 79 21.47 -12.40 -4.65
C ILE A 79 20.08 -12.65 -4.08
N SER A 80 19.05 -12.46 -4.90
CA SER A 80 17.65 -12.66 -4.52
C SER A 80 17.21 -14.12 -4.50
N GLY A 81 16.10 -14.31 -3.83
CA GLY A 81 15.25 -15.47 -3.97
C GLY A 81 15.47 -16.56 -2.93
N SER A 82 14.58 -17.55 -2.95
CA SER A 82 14.61 -18.67 -2.03
C SER A 82 15.93 -19.44 -2.08
N LYS A 83 16.17 -20.27 -1.07
CA LYS A 83 17.37 -21.13 -0.99
C LYS A 83 17.69 -21.90 -2.29
N PHE A 84 16.66 -22.26 -3.05
CA PHE A 84 16.77 -23.09 -4.26
C PHE A 84 16.66 -22.28 -5.57
N ILE A 85 15.91 -21.17 -5.60
CA ILE A 85 15.67 -20.38 -6.81
C ILE A 85 16.34 -19.02 -6.63
N LYS A 86 17.57 -18.87 -7.07
CA LYS A 86 18.33 -17.62 -6.96
C LYS A 86 18.10 -16.69 -8.16
N ARG A 87 16.82 -16.42 -8.46
CA ARG A 87 16.39 -15.57 -9.57
C ARG A 87 15.11 -14.81 -9.18
N GLU A 88 14.97 -13.59 -9.65
CA GLU A 88 13.76 -12.79 -9.56
C GLU A 88 12.59 -13.53 -10.26
N GLY A 89 11.44 -13.54 -9.59
CA GLY A 89 10.21 -14.15 -10.10
C GLY A 89 9.20 -13.11 -10.59
N LYS A 90 7.99 -13.15 -10.05
CA LYS A 90 6.98 -12.09 -10.28
C LYS A 90 7.47 -10.79 -9.64
N PRO A 91 7.13 -9.63 -10.24
CA PRO A 91 7.38 -8.34 -9.59
C PRO A 91 6.82 -8.32 -8.17
N ALA A 92 7.59 -7.78 -7.23
CA ALA A 92 7.10 -7.52 -5.88
C ALA A 92 5.99 -6.46 -5.90
N ASP A 93 5.15 -6.41 -4.87
CA ASP A 93 4.09 -5.39 -4.78
C ASP A 93 4.69 -3.98 -4.85
N GLU A 94 5.85 -3.76 -4.26
CA GLU A 94 6.61 -2.51 -4.32
C GLU A 94 6.98 -2.14 -5.77
N ALA A 95 7.45 -3.09 -6.56
CA ALA A 95 7.77 -2.84 -7.98
C ALA A 95 6.51 -2.51 -8.79
N VAL A 96 5.39 -3.17 -8.51
CA VAL A 96 4.09 -2.85 -9.11
C VAL A 96 3.65 -1.43 -8.73
N LEU A 97 3.81 -1.03 -7.48
CA LEU A 97 3.47 0.31 -6.99
C LEU A 97 4.33 1.40 -7.64
N ILE A 98 5.64 1.15 -7.80
CA ILE A 98 6.53 2.09 -8.51
C ILE A 98 6.16 2.17 -10.00
N GLY A 99 5.84 1.06 -10.65
CA GLY A 99 5.32 1.07 -12.02
C GLY A 99 4.07 1.94 -12.16
N ARG A 100 3.14 1.86 -11.21
CA ARG A 100 1.96 2.73 -11.15
C ARG A 100 2.31 4.20 -10.87
N LEU A 101 3.28 4.44 -9.99
CA LEU A 101 3.78 5.80 -9.70
C LEU A 101 4.31 6.50 -10.96
N ILE A 102 4.91 5.74 -11.88
CA ILE A 102 5.42 6.24 -13.16
C ILE A 102 4.30 6.35 -14.20
N ASP A 103 3.36 5.40 -14.25
CA ASP A 103 2.25 5.38 -15.24
C ASP A 103 1.31 6.58 -15.07
N ARG A 104 0.93 6.90 -13.83
CA ARG A 104 -0.08 7.91 -13.51
C ARG A 104 0.22 9.31 -14.04
N PRO A 105 1.43 9.88 -13.93
CA PRO A 105 1.74 11.18 -14.50
C PRO A 105 1.99 11.16 -16.02
N ILE A 106 2.26 9.99 -16.61
CA ILE A 106 2.62 9.85 -18.04
C ILE A 106 1.37 9.63 -18.91
N ARG A 107 0.47 8.75 -18.47
CA ARG A 107 -0.71 8.35 -19.25
C ARG A 107 -1.59 9.51 -19.73
N PRO A 108 -1.94 10.51 -18.89
CA PRO A 108 -2.78 11.62 -19.31
C PRO A 108 -2.12 12.58 -20.30
N LEU A 109 -0.82 12.48 -20.52
CA LEU A 109 -0.06 13.33 -21.46
C LEU A 109 -0.03 12.80 -22.89
N PHE A 110 -0.73 11.70 -23.17
CA PHE A 110 -1.02 11.24 -24.53
C PHE A 110 -2.37 11.77 -25.00
N PRO A 111 -2.54 12.04 -26.29
CA PRO A 111 -3.81 12.52 -26.82
C PRO A 111 -4.90 11.44 -26.67
N LYS A 112 -6.14 11.89 -26.40
CA LYS A 112 -7.32 11.01 -26.39
C LYS A 112 -7.46 10.35 -27.78
N GLY A 113 -7.81 9.07 -27.80
CA GLY A 113 -7.95 8.32 -29.04
C GLY A 113 -6.63 7.72 -29.60
N TYR A 114 -5.49 7.96 -28.98
CA TYR A 114 -4.24 7.28 -29.37
C TYR A 114 -4.34 5.78 -29.04
N ARG A 115 -4.11 4.89 -30.05
CA ARG A 115 -4.34 3.44 -29.95
C ARG A 115 -3.12 2.58 -30.34
N GLN A 116 -1.97 3.17 -30.64
CA GLN A 116 -0.75 2.39 -30.76
C GLN A 116 -0.34 1.87 -29.38
N GLU A 117 0.03 0.60 -29.30
CA GLU A 117 0.52 0.01 -28.06
C GLU A 117 1.89 0.60 -27.71
N VAL A 118 2.04 1.10 -26.50
CA VAL A 118 3.28 1.66 -25.97
C VAL A 118 3.69 0.86 -24.73
N GLN A 119 4.85 0.22 -24.81
CA GLN A 119 5.46 -0.44 -23.67
C GLN A 119 6.67 0.35 -23.20
N VAL A 120 6.67 0.69 -21.92
CA VAL A 120 7.79 1.33 -21.22
C VAL A 120 8.29 0.37 -20.15
N VAL A 121 9.58 0.05 -20.20
CA VAL A 121 10.23 -0.76 -19.17
C VAL A 121 11.36 0.06 -18.56
N THR A 122 11.31 0.25 -17.24
CA THR A 122 12.38 0.88 -16.48
C THR A 122 13.09 -0.19 -15.65
N THR A 123 14.39 -0.38 -15.91
CA THR A 123 15.21 -1.41 -15.24
C THR A 123 16.29 -0.76 -14.42
N VAL A 124 16.34 -1.05 -13.12
CA VAL A 124 17.39 -0.59 -12.24
C VAL A 124 18.63 -1.46 -12.42
N LEU A 125 19.72 -0.85 -12.91
CA LEU A 125 20.98 -1.55 -13.23
C LEU A 125 22.04 -1.38 -12.14
N SER A 126 21.98 -0.26 -11.39
CA SER A 126 22.81 0.03 -10.24
C SER A 126 22.00 0.90 -9.28
N MET A 127 22.19 0.72 -7.98
CA MET A 127 21.45 1.44 -6.94
C MET A 127 22.38 1.97 -5.87
N ASP A 128 22.34 3.28 -5.64
CA ASP A 128 22.88 3.92 -4.45
C ASP A 128 21.96 3.57 -3.25
N PRO A 129 22.49 2.93 -2.20
CA PRO A 129 21.66 2.53 -1.06
C PRO A 129 21.11 3.72 -0.25
N SER A 130 21.60 4.92 -0.46
CA SER A 130 21.18 6.10 0.29
C SER A 130 19.81 6.62 -0.08
N PHE A 131 19.29 6.34 -1.29
CA PHE A 131 17.95 6.82 -1.73
C PHE A 131 17.24 5.84 -2.67
N ARG A 132 15.94 6.02 -2.85
CA ARG A 132 15.10 5.17 -3.72
C ARG A 132 15.27 5.54 -5.19
N PRO A 133 15.34 4.55 -6.11
CA PRO A 133 15.52 4.81 -7.53
C PRO A 133 14.23 5.18 -8.30
N ASP A 134 13.07 5.21 -7.66
CA ASP A 134 11.75 5.37 -8.25
C ASP A 134 11.56 6.67 -9.05
N VAL A 135 11.98 7.81 -8.50
CA VAL A 135 11.90 9.10 -9.22
C VAL A 135 12.93 9.21 -10.33
N VAL A 136 14.08 8.54 -10.21
CA VAL A 136 15.07 8.41 -11.29
C VAL A 136 14.49 7.56 -12.42
N ALA A 137 13.75 6.49 -12.09
CA ALA A 137 13.04 5.66 -13.05
C ALA A 137 11.92 6.44 -13.77
N MET A 138 11.23 7.36 -13.09
CA MET A 138 10.25 8.26 -13.72
C MET A 138 10.91 9.19 -14.76
N VAL A 139 12.07 9.76 -14.44
CA VAL A 139 12.85 10.56 -15.40
C VAL A 139 13.32 9.70 -16.58
N ALA A 140 13.71 8.44 -16.33
CA ALA A 140 14.13 7.51 -17.38
C ALA A 140 12.98 7.18 -18.35
N ALA A 141 11.78 6.88 -17.81
CA ALA A 141 10.58 6.64 -18.60
C ALA A 141 10.19 7.86 -19.44
N SER A 142 10.13 9.03 -18.80
CA SER A 142 9.80 10.29 -19.48
C SER A 142 10.81 10.65 -20.56
N SER A 143 12.10 10.59 -20.26
CA SER A 143 13.16 10.86 -21.25
C SER A 143 13.12 9.90 -22.43
N ALA A 144 12.85 8.61 -22.20
CA ALA A 144 12.75 7.63 -23.26
C ALA A 144 11.53 7.89 -24.17
N LEU A 145 10.39 8.28 -23.60
CA LEU A 145 9.19 8.66 -24.35
C LEU A 145 9.40 9.94 -25.15
N MET A 146 10.04 10.97 -24.58
CA MET A 146 10.40 12.21 -25.27
C MET A 146 11.22 11.98 -26.55
N ASN A 147 12.01 10.90 -26.56
CA ASN A 147 12.91 10.55 -27.66
C ASN A 147 12.36 9.41 -28.55
N ALA A 148 11.13 8.93 -28.32
CA ALA A 148 10.51 7.85 -29.11
C ALA A 148 9.79 8.33 -30.36
N GLY A 149 9.55 9.64 -30.51
CA GLY A 149 8.77 10.21 -31.61
C GLY A 149 7.28 9.89 -31.54
N VAL A 150 6.76 9.66 -30.33
CA VAL A 150 5.33 9.48 -30.04
C VAL A 150 4.71 10.80 -29.57
N PRO A 151 3.37 10.97 -29.65
CA PRO A 151 2.69 12.20 -29.24
C PRO A 151 2.59 12.30 -27.70
N PHE A 152 3.72 12.34 -27.06
CA PHE A 152 3.84 12.48 -25.62
C PHE A 152 4.11 13.94 -25.24
N ASP A 153 3.15 14.59 -24.57
CA ASP A 153 3.24 15.99 -24.11
C ASP A 153 4.02 16.10 -22.79
N GLY A 154 5.23 15.51 -22.78
CA GLY A 154 6.19 15.67 -21.68
C GLY A 154 7.10 16.89 -21.86
N PRO A 155 8.18 16.99 -21.04
CA PRO A 155 8.67 15.99 -20.09
C PRO A 155 7.96 15.98 -18.74
N VAL A 156 8.19 14.90 -17.99
CA VAL A 156 7.82 14.76 -16.57
C VAL A 156 9.07 14.55 -15.72
N ALA A 157 9.12 15.20 -14.57
CA ALA A 157 10.13 14.92 -13.56
C ALA A 157 9.47 14.68 -12.20
N GLY A 158 9.91 13.64 -11.49
CA GLY A 158 9.46 13.32 -10.14
C GLY A 158 10.44 13.82 -9.09
N LEU A 159 9.90 14.13 -7.92
CA LEU A 159 10.66 14.38 -6.68
C LEU A 159 10.04 13.59 -5.54
N ARG A 160 10.89 12.90 -4.76
CA ARG A 160 10.50 12.32 -3.47
C ARG A 160 11.02 13.23 -2.37
N ILE A 161 10.11 13.73 -1.56
CA ILE A 161 10.33 14.79 -0.57
C ILE A 161 10.00 14.24 0.81
N GLY A 162 10.90 14.48 1.76
CA GLY A 162 10.60 14.34 3.18
C GLY A 162 10.72 15.68 3.89
N ARG A 163 10.28 15.69 5.15
CA ARG A 163 10.41 16.83 6.03
C ARG A 163 11.16 16.41 7.31
N VAL A 164 12.34 16.95 7.51
CA VAL A 164 13.18 16.66 8.67
C VAL A 164 13.43 17.95 9.43
N ASN A 165 13.10 17.99 10.70
CA ASN A 165 13.19 19.20 11.54
C ASN A 165 12.47 20.43 10.96
N GLY A 166 11.36 20.22 10.23
CA GLY A 166 10.58 21.27 9.60
C GLY A 166 11.06 21.72 8.22
N GLU A 167 12.18 21.21 7.72
CA GLU A 167 12.75 21.55 6.41
C GLU A 167 12.49 20.48 5.37
N PHE A 168 12.14 20.87 4.13
CA PHE A 168 11.97 19.96 3.00
C PHE A 168 13.33 19.53 2.44
N LYS A 169 13.43 18.23 2.15
CA LYS A 169 14.60 17.62 1.49
C LYS A 169 14.16 16.64 0.41
N ALA A 170 14.91 16.59 -0.69
CA ALA A 170 14.77 15.57 -1.71
C ALA A 170 15.84 14.50 -1.54
N PHE A 171 15.57 13.25 -2.02
CA PHE A 171 16.53 12.15 -2.01
C PHE A 171 17.10 11.85 -0.62
N LEU A 172 16.21 11.67 0.35
CA LEU A 172 16.57 11.43 1.76
C LEU A 172 17.37 10.14 1.93
N THR A 173 18.36 10.18 2.81
CA THR A 173 19.03 8.98 3.31
C THR A 173 18.06 8.10 4.11
N LYS A 174 18.46 6.90 4.44
CA LYS A 174 17.65 5.99 5.27
C LYS A 174 17.32 6.62 6.63
N GLU A 175 18.30 7.19 7.29
CA GLU A 175 18.16 7.84 8.60
C GLU A 175 17.24 9.07 8.52
N GLU A 176 17.35 9.85 7.45
CA GLU A 176 16.47 11.01 7.21
C GLU A 176 15.03 10.57 6.91
N ARG A 177 14.83 9.45 6.19
CA ARG A 177 13.48 8.89 5.96
C ARG A 177 12.84 8.41 7.26
N GLU A 178 13.59 7.78 8.13
CA GLU A 178 13.10 7.32 9.45
C GLU A 178 12.75 8.49 10.38
N ALA A 179 13.45 9.63 10.25
CA ALA A 179 13.20 10.85 11.02
C ALA A 179 12.13 11.75 10.39
N SER A 180 11.73 11.50 9.16
CA SER A 180 10.78 12.32 8.42
C SER A 180 9.33 12.04 8.83
N ASP A 181 8.53 13.09 8.98
CA ASP A 181 7.10 12.99 9.16
C ASP A 181 6.30 13.02 7.85
N LEU A 182 7.00 13.13 6.71
CA LEU A 182 6.43 13.21 5.37
C LEU A 182 7.23 12.33 4.40
N ASP A 183 6.54 11.53 3.59
CA ASP A 183 7.07 10.83 2.42
C ASP A 183 6.15 11.16 1.23
N LEU A 184 6.49 12.19 0.50
CA LEU A 184 5.70 12.78 -0.58
C LEU A 184 6.42 12.59 -1.92
N VAL A 185 5.73 12.05 -2.91
CA VAL A 185 6.17 12.06 -4.31
C VAL A 185 5.29 13.01 -5.11
N VAL A 186 5.92 13.95 -5.77
CA VAL A 186 5.28 14.89 -6.69
C VAL A 186 5.87 14.71 -8.08
N ALA A 187 5.03 14.50 -9.08
CA ALA A 187 5.43 14.57 -10.49
C ALA A 187 5.02 15.93 -11.07
N VAL A 188 5.95 16.54 -11.77
CA VAL A 188 5.85 17.91 -12.29
C VAL A 188 6.03 17.91 -13.81
N LYS A 189 5.19 18.70 -14.49
CA LYS A 189 5.34 19.07 -15.90
C LYS A 189 5.25 20.60 -16.00
N ASP A 190 6.23 21.24 -16.63
CA ASP A 190 6.32 22.70 -16.66
C ASP A 190 6.26 23.31 -15.23
N GLN A 191 5.28 24.18 -14.97
CA GLN A 191 5.01 24.78 -13.65
C GLN A 191 3.77 24.15 -12.98
N LYS A 192 3.39 22.93 -13.35
CA LYS A 192 2.17 22.25 -12.92
C LYS A 192 2.47 20.92 -12.30
N VAL A 193 1.65 20.54 -11.35
CA VAL A 193 1.66 19.20 -10.75
C VAL A 193 0.80 18.27 -11.62
N VAL A 194 1.32 17.09 -11.94
CA VAL A 194 0.63 16.05 -12.74
C VAL A 194 0.31 14.79 -11.94
N MET A 195 0.93 14.60 -10.79
CA MET A 195 0.63 13.50 -9.87
C MET A 195 1.16 13.80 -8.47
N VAL A 196 0.43 13.38 -7.46
CA VAL A 196 0.86 13.42 -6.05
C VAL A 196 0.57 12.08 -5.39
N GLU A 197 1.50 11.62 -4.57
CA GLU A 197 1.31 10.49 -3.68
C GLU A 197 2.08 10.70 -2.38
N ALA A 198 1.41 10.56 -1.23
CA ALA A 198 2.07 10.75 0.06
C ALA A 198 1.62 9.76 1.13
N GLY A 199 2.53 9.51 2.08
CA GLY A 199 2.24 9.09 3.44
C GLY A 199 2.80 10.14 4.40
N ALA A 200 2.09 10.38 5.47
CA ALA A 200 2.44 11.42 6.41
C ALA A 200 2.04 11.06 7.85
N ASN A 201 2.76 11.58 8.82
CA ASN A 201 2.48 11.36 10.24
C ASN A 201 1.62 12.50 10.78
N GLU A 202 0.32 12.54 10.37
CA GLU A 202 -0.65 13.58 10.78
C GLU A 202 -0.16 15.01 10.46
N VAL A 203 0.35 15.20 9.24
CA VAL A 203 0.92 16.47 8.79
C VAL A 203 -0.20 17.45 8.41
N PRO A 204 -0.14 18.72 8.82
CA PRO A 204 -1.10 19.74 8.40
C PRO A 204 -1.17 19.92 6.87
N GLU A 205 -2.37 20.22 6.35
CA GLU A 205 -2.64 20.40 4.93
C GLU A 205 -1.69 21.43 4.28
N GLN A 206 -1.38 22.52 4.98
CA GLN A 206 -0.49 23.58 4.49
C GLN A 206 0.91 23.08 4.17
N VAL A 207 1.43 22.13 4.96
CA VAL A 207 2.77 21.55 4.73
C VAL A 207 2.82 20.77 3.42
N ILE A 208 1.74 20.04 3.09
CA ILE A 208 1.63 19.34 1.81
C ILE A 208 1.62 20.33 0.64
N ILE A 209 0.87 21.41 0.78
CA ILE A 209 0.77 22.48 -0.23
C ILE A 209 2.13 23.13 -0.46
N ASP A 210 2.83 23.49 0.61
CA ASP A 210 4.15 24.10 0.53
C ASP A 210 5.19 23.15 -0.06
N ALA A 211 5.12 21.85 0.27
CA ALA A 211 5.98 20.84 -0.33
C ALA A 211 5.74 20.66 -1.83
N MET A 212 4.49 20.76 -2.30
CA MET A 212 4.17 20.74 -3.73
C MET A 212 4.73 21.96 -4.46
N ARG A 213 4.62 23.17 -3.87
CA ARG A 213 5.23 24.40 -4.42
C ARG A 213 6.75 24.25 -4.53
N TRP A 214 7.37 23.77 -3.48
CA TRP A 214 8.81 23.49 -3.47
C TRP A 214 9.21 22.46 -4.53
N ALA A 215 8.40 21.40 -4.73
CA ALA A 215 8.65 20.38 -5.77
C ALA A 215 8.62 20.96 -7.18
N VAL A 216 7.67 21.87 -7.47
CA VAL A 216 7.55 22.51 -8.79
C VAL A 216 8.82 23.30 -9.12
N GLU A 217 9.40 24.01 -8.16
CA GLU A 217 10.65 24.76 -8.35
C GLU A 217 11.84 23.79 -8.55
N MET A 218 11.97 22.79 -7.69
CA MET A 218 13.12 21.88 -7.68
C MET A 218 13.15 20.91 -8.87
N ALA A 219 12.02 20.66 -9.53
CA ALA A 219 11.94 19.78 -10.70
C ALA A 219 12.47 20.43 -12.00
N GLN A 220 12.59 21.76 -12.06
CA GLN A 220 12.88 22.49 -13.29
C GLN A 220 14.19 22.06 -13.98
N PRO A 221 15.32 21.82 -13.28
CA PRO A 221 16.56 21.38 -13.92
C PRO A 221 16.40 20.04 -14.66
N ALA A 222 15.69 19.06 -14.08
CA ALA A 222 15.46 17.76 -14.70
C ALA A 222 14.51 17.85 -15.91
N LEU A 223 13.53 18.75 -15.89
CA LEU A 223 12.64 19.02 -17.02
C LEU A 223 13.42 19.69 -18.17
N ALA A 224 14.23 20.69 -17.87
CA ALA A 224 15.06 21.38 -18.86
C ALA A 224 16.06 20.42 -19.53
N LEU A 225 16.69 19.55 -18.76
CA LEU A 225 17.65 18.57 -19.27
C LEU A 225 17.02 17.61 -20.29
N GLN A 226 15.80 17.15 -20.06
CA GLN A 226 15.07 16.27 -20.97
C GLN A 226 14.70 16.99 -22.29
N ARG A 227 14.33 18.28 -22.22
CA ARG A 227 14.08 19.10 -23.41
C ARG A 227 15.36 19.32 -24.20
N GLU A 228 16.46 19.65 -23.53
CA GLU A 228 17.78 19.79 -24.14
C GLU A 228 18.18 18.53 -24.91
N LEU A 229 17.95 17.34 -24.32
CA LEU A 229 18.25 16.08 -24.99
C LEU A 229 17.40 15.88 -26.26
N LYS A 230 16.08 16.13 -26.20
CA LYS A 230 15.16 16.02 -27.34
C LYS A 230 15.57 16.96 -28.47
N GLU A 231 15.90 18.22 -28.17
CA GLU A 231 16.34 19.23 -29.13
C GLU A 231 17.64 18.83 -29.83
N LYS A 232 18.65 18.42 -29.07
CA LYS A 232 19.97 18.01 -29.61
C LYS A 232 19.89 16.76 -30.50
N LEU A 233 18.92 15.88 -30.23
CA LEU A 233 18.68 14.69 -31.06
C LEU A 233 17.82 14.99 -32.28
N ASN A 234 17.26 16.19 -32.42
CA ASN A 234 16.32 16.58 -33.45
C ASN A 234 15.19 15.54 -33.63
N VAL A 235 14.59 15.11 -32.52
CA VAL A 235 13.53 14.11 -32.54
C VAL A 235 12.30 14.68 -33.24
N VAL A 236 11.87 13.98 -34.30
CA VAL A 236 10.64 14.29 -35.03
C VAL A 236 9.55 13.33 -34.63
N GLU A 237 8.38 13.87 -34.35
CA GLU A 237 7.20 13.05 -34.07
C GLU A 237 6.79 12.28 -35.34
N LYS A 238 6.49 11.00 -35.15
CA LYS A 238 5.98 10.14 -36.23
C LYS A 238 4.51 10.46 -36.48
N PRO A 239 4.04 10.35 -37.72
CA PRO A 239 2.61 10.44 -37.99
C PRO A 239 1.83 9.39 -37.18
N TYR A 240 0.69 9.80 -36.66
CA TYR A 240 -0.21 8.92 -35.91
C TYR A 240 -1.66 9.24 -36.25
N GLU A 241 -2.53 8.27 -36.04
CA GLU A 241 -3.97 8.41 -36.21
C GLU A 241 -4.64 8.32 -34.84
N LEU A 242 -5.70 9.11 -34.66
CA LEU A 242 -6.53 9.06 -33.46
C LEU A 242 -7.82 8.31 -33.76
N SER A 243 -8.15 7.31 -32.96
CA SER A 243 -9.43 6.62 -33.00
C SER A 243 -10.44 7.43 -32.20
N LEU A 244 -11.04 8.40 -32.87
CA LEU A 244 -12.12 9.25 -32.37
C LEU A 244 -13.32 9.09 -33.29
N PRO A 245 -14.56 9.27 -32.80
CA PRO A 245 -15.74 9.34 -33.68
C PRO A 245 -15.57 10.42 -34.74
N ASP A 246 -16.17 10.22 -35.90
CA ASP A 246 -16.22 11.26 -36.94
C ASP A 246 -16.79 12.57 -36.36
N ALA A 247 -16.21 13.71 -36.73
CA ALA A 247 -16.57 14.99 -36.15
C ALA A 247 -18.05 15.36 -36.37
N ALA A 248 -18.59 15.02 -37.55
CA ALA A 248 -20.01 15.30 -37.86
C ALA A 248 -20.93 14.37 -37.06
N VAL A 249 -20.53 13.11 -36.85
CA VAL A 249 -21.26 12.17 -35.98
C VAL A 249 -21.19 12.64 -34.53
N ALA A 250 -20.03 13.02 -34.05
CA ALA A 250 -19.85 13.52 -32.69
C ALA A 250 -20.72 14.77 -32.42
N GLU A 251 -20.70 15.76 -33.33
CA GLU A 251 -21.52 16.96 -33.23
C GLU A 251 -23.03 16.65 -33.25
N LYS A 252 -23.45 15.75 -34.12
CA LYS A 252 -24.85 15.32 -34.24
C LYS A 252 -25.31 14.64 -32.96
N VAL A 253 -24.57 13.70 -32.45
CA VAL A 253 -24.90 12.98 -31.20
C VAL A 253 -24.81 13.93 -30.00
N GLU A 254 -23.87 14.83 -29.93
CA GLU A 254 -23.77 15.86 -28.88
C GLU A 254 -25.03 16.76 -28.85
N ASN A 255 -25.44 17.24 -30.02
CA ASN A 255 -26.64 18.08 -30.12
C ASN A 255 -27.91 17.30 -29.71
N TRP A 256 -28.05 16.06 -30.17
CA TRP A 256 -29.16 15.17 -29.79
C TRP A 256 -29.15 14.93 -28.25
N THR A 257 -28.01 14.60 -27.69
CA THR A 257 -27.85 14.37 -26.26
C THR A 257 -28.21 15.63 -25.45
N ARG A 258 -27.74 16.80 -25.86
CA ARG A 258 -28.05 18.08 -25.22
C ARG A 258 -29.57 18.38 -25.19
N GLU A 259 -30.29 17.99 -26.23
CA GLU A 259 -31.75 18.16 -26.28
C GLU A 259 -32.49 17.17 -25.39
N HIS A 260 -32.07 15.91 -25.39
CA HIS A 260 -32.80 14.81 -24.73
C HIS A 260 -32.42 14.65 -23.27
N PHE A 261 -31.25 15.14 -22.84
CA PHE A 261 -30.75 15.01 -21.47
C PHE A 261 -31.04 16.21 -20.57
N LYS A 262 -31.63 17.27 -21.05
CA LYS A 262 -32.09 18.38 -20.20
C LYS A 262 -33.04 17.90 -19.10
N GLY A 263 -32.94 18.50 -17.91
CA GLY A 263 -33.77 18.16 -16.76
C GLY A 263 -35.28 18.32 -17.05
N GLU A 264 -36.11 17.65 -16.26
CA GLU A 264 -37.58 17.59 -16.48
C GLU A 264 -38.29 18.95 -16.51
N ASP A 265 -37.67 19.98 -15.89
CA ASP A 265 -38.24 21.33 -15.79
C ASP A 265 -37.63 22.33 -16.79
N ASP A 266 -36.87 21.90 -17.81
CA ASP A 266 -36.14 22.73 -18.79
C ASP A 266 -35.23 23.78 -18.19
N LYS A 267 -34.85 23.67 -16.90
CA LYS A 267 -34.16 24.75 -16.20
C LYS A 267 -32.78 24.40 -15.67
N THR A 268 -32.59 23.24 -15.06
CA THR A 268 -31.29 22.89 -14.45
C THR A 268 -31.08 21.38 -14.36
N GLY A 269 -29.80 20.99 -14.44
CA GLY A 269 -29.35 19.61 -14.24
C GLY A 269 -29.49 18.72 -15.49
N THR A 270 -29.47 17.41 -15.28
CA THR A 270 -29.52 16.39 -16.34
C THR A 270 -30.52 15.29 -16.01
N LYS A 271 -31.11 14.66 -17.03
CA LYS A 271 -31.92 13.45 -16.87
C LYS A 271 -31.15 12.25 -16.34
N ILE A 272 -29.85 12.22 -16.55
CA ILE A 272 -28.94 11.21 -15.93
C ILE A 272 -28.85 11.48 -14.44
N ARG A 273 -29.84 11.01 -13.68
CA ARG A 273 -30.01 11.25 -12.23
C ARG A 273 -30.09 9.95 -11.43
N GLY A 274 -29.96 10.09 -10.13
CA GLY A 274 -30.13 9.01 -9.17
C GLY A 274 -28.87 8.20 -8.91
N ASN A 275 -29.04 6.97 -8.46
CA ASN A 275 -27.95 6.05 -8.24
C ASN A 275 -27.43 5.44 -9.56
N VAL A 276 -26.34 4.66 -9.50
CA VAL A 276 -25.73 4.09 -10.70
C VAL A 276 -26.68 3.21 -11.51
N LEU A 277 -27.61 2.51 -10.87
CA LEU A 277 -28.56 1.64 -11.55
C LEU A 277 -29.62 2.46 -12.30
N ASP A 278 -30.11 3.55 -11.68
CA ASP A 278 -31.04 4.46 -12.31
C ASP A 278 -30.41 5.15 -13.51
N ARG A 279 -29.19 5.64 -13.35
CA ARG A 279 -28.44 6.29 -14.44
C ARG A 279 -28.19 5.34 -15.61
N LYS A 280 -27.79 4.09 -15.33
CA LYS A 280 -27.58 3.08 -16.37
C LYS A 280 -28.86 2.82 -17.14
N ARG A 281 -30.02 2.60 -16.44
CA ARG A 281 -31.30 2.37 -17.07
C ARG A 281 -31.70 3.56 -17.95
N ILE A 282 -31.58 4.80 -17.44
CA ILE A 282 -31.90 6.01 -18.20
C ILE A 282 -31.01 6.14 -19.44
N SER A 283 -29.69 5.90 -19.27
CA SER A 283 -28.74 5.93 -20.38
C SER A 283 -29.09 4.88 -21.44
N ASP A 284 -29.39 3.65 -21.04
CA ASP A 284 -29.74 2.58 -21.98
C ASP A 284 -31.05 2.93 -22.74
N GLU A 285 -32.11 3.42 -22.04
CA GLU A 285 -33.38 3.86 -22.66
C GLU A 285 -33.16 5.00 -23.67
N LEU A 286 -32.33 5.98 -23.34
CA LEU A 286 -32.01 7.10 -24.23
C LEU A 286 -31.13 6.67 -25.42
N ARG A 287 -30.21 5.73 -25.22
CA ARG A 287 -29.41 5.16 -26.32
C ARG A 287 -30.31 4.41 -27.29
N ASP A 288 -31.27 3.57 -26.80
CA ASP A 288 -32.20 2.86 -27.66
C ASP A 288 -33.09 3.83 -28.44
N GLN A 289 -33.49 4.97 -27.84
CA GLN A 289 -34.22 6.03 -28.52
C GLN A 289 -33.34 6.69 -29.63
N MET A 290 -32.10 7.02 -29.32
CA MET A 290 -31.14 7.55 -30.30
C MET A 290 -30.93 6.59 -31.48
N ASP A 291 -30.73 5.31 -31.20
CA ASP A 291 -30.58 4.27 -32.23
C ASP A 291 -31.84 4.19 -33.14
N ALA A 292 -33.05 4.26 -32.57
CA ALA A 292 -34.28 4.26 -33.35
C ALA A 292 -34.43 5.51 -34.23
N GLU A 293 -34.09 6.71 -33.71
CA GLU A 293 -34.17 7.95 -34.48
C GLU A 293 -33.12 8.00 -35.61
N PHE A 294 -31.95 7.53 -35.38
CA PHE A 294 -30.87 7.54 -36.38
C PHE A 294 -30.97 6.40 -37.38
N ALA A 295 -31.59 5.27 -36.99
CA ALA A 295 -31.92 4.19 -37.93
C ALA A 295 -32.82 4.62 -39.06
N LEU A 296 -33.72 5.60 -38.84
CA LEU A 296 -34.60 6.18 -39.87
C LEU A 296 -33.84 6.89 -41.02
N GLU A 297 -32.57 7.23 -40.82
CA GLU A 297 -31.72 7.85 -41.84
C GLU A 297 -31.31 6.90 -42.97
N LEU A 298 -31.30 5.57 -42.73
CA LEU A 298 -31.12 4.57 -43.80
C LEU A 298 -32.29 4.55 -44.81
N GLY A 299 -33.41 5.15 -44.48
CA GLY A 299 -34.64 5.16 -45.26
C GLY A 299 -35.52 3.95 -44.99
N GLU A 300 -36.82 4.20 -44.80
CA GLU A 300 -37.83 3.13 -44.74
C GLU A 300 -37.83 2.33 -46.04
N GLY A 301 -37.48 1.03 -45.92
CA GLY A 301 -37.49 0.11 -47.06
C GLY A 301 -36.12 -0.18 -47.69
N GLU A 302 -35.01 0.23 -47.06
CA GLU A 302 -33.66 -0.24 -47.50
C GLU A 302 -33.59 -1.77 -47.34
N THR A 303 -33.26 -2.48 -48.41
CA THR A 303 -33.22 -3.94 -48.47
C THR A 303 -31.81 -4.46 -48.78
N ASP A 304 -30.87 -3.58 -48.95
CA ASP A 304 -29.48 -3.92 -49.22
C ASP A 304 -28.82 -4.36 -47.91
N GLU A 305 -28.61 -5.67 -47.77
CA GLU A 305 -28.01 -6.29 -46.56
C GLU A 305 -26.60 -5.76 -46.27
N GLU A 306 -25.82 -5.39 -47.26
CA GLU A 306 -24.45 -4.87 -47.10
C GLU A 306 -24.48 -3.44 -46.52
N LYS A 307 -25.40 -2.59 -46.98
CA LYS A 307 -25.61 -1.25 -46.43
C LYS A 307 -26.17 -1.27 -45.01
N ILE A 308 -27.11 -2.17 -44.74
CA ILE A 308 -27.65 -2.35 -43.38
C ILE A 308 -26.56 -2.81 -42.43
N ALA A 309 -25.74 -3.79 -42.82
CA ALA A 309 -24.61 -4.27 -42.00
C ALA A 309 -23.54 -3.20 -41.78
N ASP A 310 -23.20 -2.40 -42.77
CA ASP A 310 -22.26 -1.28 -42.67
C ASP A 310 -22.80 -0.20 -41.71
N TYR A 311 -24.07 0.13 -41.83
CA TYR A 311 -24.68 1.08 -40.91
C TYR A 311 -24.78 0.58 -39.47
N ASP A 312 -25.14 -0.68 -39.26
CA ASP A 312 -25.18 -1.28 -37.91
C ASP A 312 -23.77 -1.31 -37.27
N ALA A 313 -22.72 -1.56 -38.05
CA ALA A 313 -21.35 -1.48 -37.61
C ALA A 313 -20.97 -0.05 -37.22
N ARG A 314 -21.29 0.95 -38.06
CA ARG A 314 -21.06 2.36 -37.77
C ARG A 314 -21.87 2.86 -36.57
N LEU A 315 -23.11 2.45 -36.41
CA LEU A 315 -23.94 2.79 -35.27
C LEU A 315 -23.28 2.32 -33.98
N LYS A 316 -22.78 1.09 -33.93
CA LYS A 316 -22.13 0.55 -32.76
C LYS A 316 -20.75 1.20 -32.48
N ASP A 317 -19.93 1.38 -33.49
CA ASP A 317 -18.55 1.83 -33.30
C ASP A 317 -18.42 3.35 -33.19
N GLU A 318 -19.14 4.13 -34.00
CA GLU A 318 -19.02 5.59 -34.02
C GLU A 318 -20.07 6.29 -33.14
N TYR A 319 -21.35 5.96 -33.31
CA TYR A 319 -22.45 6.64 -32.61
C TYR A 319 -22.49 6.30 -31.13
N HIS A 320 -22.27 5.04 -30.75
CA HIS A 320 -22.23 4.66 -29.33
C HIS A 320 -21.02 5.26 -28.63
N ASN A 321 -19.84 5.29 -29.28
CA ASN A 321 -18.66 5.98 -28.73
C ASN A 321 -18.90 7.48 -28.59
N ALA A 322 -19.54 8.13 -29.58
CA ALA A 322 -19.92 9.54 -29.49
C ALA A 322 -20.94 9.78 -28.37
N TYR A 323 -21.89 8.86 -28.16
CA TYR A 323 -22.89 8.92 -27.12
C TYR A 323 -22.29 8.85 -25.72
N GLU A 324 -21.38 7.92 -25.46
CA GLU A 324 -20.67 7.83 -24.18
C GLU A 324 -19.89 9.11 -23.87
N LEU A 325 -19.22 9.70 -24.87
CA LEU A 325 -18.55 11.00 -24.71
C LEU A 325 -19.55 12.13 -24.41
N ALA A 326 -20.67 12.15 -25.11
CA ALA A 326 -21.71 13.17 -24.91
C ALA A 326 -22.35 13.08 -23.52
N ILE A 327 -22.53 11.87 -22.96
CA ILE A 327 -22.96 11.70 -21.57
C ILE A 327 -21.96 12.35 -20.60
N HIS A 328 -20.67 12.13 -20.79
CA HIS A 328 -19.64 12.75 -19.93
C HIS A 328 -19.67 14.28 -20.04
N HIS A 329 -19.86 14.82 -21.23
CA HIS A 329 -20.00 16.26 -21.46
C HIS A 329 -21.25 16.82 -20.78
N GLU A 330 -22.37 16.10 -20.82
CA GLU A 330 -23.61 16.53 -20.18
C GLU A 330 -23.53 16.51 -18.65
N VAL A 331 -22.91 15.46 -18.04
CA VAL A 331 -22.64 15.42 -16.61
C VAL A 331 -21.76 16.61 -16.19
N ARG A 332 -20.70 16.88 -16.98
CA ARG A 332 -19.81 18.02 -16.75
C ARG A 332 -20.57 19.36 -16.86
N ARG A 333 -21.37 19.54 -17.90
CA ARG A 333 -22.19 20.74 -18.11
C ARG A 333 -23.10 21.00 -16.91
N ALA A 334 -23.86 19.99 -16.47
CA ALA A 334 -24.75 20.13 -15.32
C ALA A 334 -24.04 20.54 -14.04
N ILE A 335 -22.82 20.08 -13.82
CA ILE A 335 -22.01 20.43 -12.65
C ILE A 335 -21.44 21.84 -12.79
N VAL A 336 -20.90 22.20 -13.95
CA VAL A 336 -20.21 23.47 -14.19
C VAL A 336 -21.20 24.63 -14.34
N GLU A 337 -22.24 24.47 -15.16
CA GLU A 337 -23.19 25.53 -15.49
C GLU A 337 -24.32 25.62 -14.45
N ASP A 338 -24.88 24.48 -14.04
CA ASP A 338 -26.07 24.43 -13.19
C ASP A 338 -25.74 24.21 -11.71
N ASN A 339 -24.48 23.87 -11.34
CA ASN A 339 -24.06 23.44 -10.00
C ASN A 339 -24.87 22.26 -9.45
N VAL A 340 -25.30 21.35 -10.32
CA VAL A 340 -26.13 20.19 -9.98
C VAL A 340 -25.38 18.90 -10.30
N ARG A 341 -25.18 18.06 -9.28
CA ARG A 341 -24.56 16.74 -9.43
C ARG A 341 -25.61 15.70 -9.87
N PRO A 342 -25.19 14.59 -10.52
CA PRO A 342 -26.12 13.56 -11.02
C PRO A 342 -27.03 12.93 -9.95
N ASP A 343 -26.61 12.94 -8.68
CA ASP A 343 -27.43 12.44 -7.57
C ASP A 343 -28.14 13.57 -6.78
N GLY A 344 -28.10 14.81 -7.27
CA GLY A 344 -28.76 15.98 -6.69
C GLY A 344 -28.03 16.64 -5.54
N ARG A 345 -26.83 16.13 -5.14
CA ARG A 345 -26.00 16.78 -4.10
C ARG A 345 -25.43 18.12 -4.54
N ARG A 346 -25.09 18.95 -3.56
CA ARG A 346 -24.24 20.12 -3.76
C ARG A 346 -22.79 19.67 -3.95
N LEU A 347 -21.93 20.57 -4.45
CA LEU A 347 -20.53 20.25 -4.76
C LEU A 347 -19.75 19.77 -3.55
N ASN A 348 -20.05 20.26 -2.36
CA ASN A 348 -19.35 19.95 -1.10
C ASN A 348 -20.03 18.89 -0.22
N GLU A 349 -21.06 18.21 -0.72
CA GLU A 349 -21.82 17.21 0.05
C GLU A 349 -21.28 15.80 -0.11
N VAL A 350 -21.28 15.03 1.00
CA VAL A 350 -20.96 13.61 1.06
C VAL A 350 -22.23 12.79 0.89
N ARG A 351 -22.17 11.67 0.17
CA ARG A 351 -23.27 10.70 0.03
C ARG A 351 -23.76 10.18 1.38
N PRO A 352 -24.99 9.66 1.49
CA PRO A 352 -25.47 9.01 2.71
C PRO A 352 -24.52 7.92 3.21
N LEU A 353 -24.26 7.94 4.52
CA LEU A 353 -23.35 7.03 5.20
C LEU A 353 -24.11 6.02 6.04
N SER A 354 -23.63 4.78 6.08
CA SER A 354 -24.04 3.74 7.00
C SER A 354 -22.86 2.87 7.38
N SER A 355 -22.74 2.51 8.65
CA SER A 355 -21.65 1.65 9.13
C SER A 355 -22.11 0.69 10.19
N GLN A 356 -21.50 -0.48 10.22
CA GLN A 356 -21.71 -1.52 11.23
C GLN A 356 -20.36 -2.12 11.64
N VAL A 357 -20.26 -2.55 12.89
CA VAL A 357 -19.09 -3.26 13.42
C VAL A 357 -19.52 -4.59 14.04
N ALA A 358 -18.57 -5.50 14.26
CA ALA A 358 -18.83 -6.83 14.81
C ALA A 358 -19.82 -7.67 13.98
N ILE A 359 -19.76 -7.55 12.66
CA ILE A 359 -20.70 -8.20 11.73
C ILE A 359 -20.44 -9.68 11.50
N LEU A 360 -19.19 -10.12 11.73
CA LEU A 360 -18.77 -11.52 11.54
C LEU A 360 -18.42 -12.15 12.89
N PRO A 361 -19.04 -13.26 13.29
CA PRO A 361 -18.98 -13.74 14.67
C PRO A 361 -17.66 -14.39 15.09
N ARG A 362 -16.83 -14.87 14.17
CA ARG A 362 -15.62 -15.64 14.49
C ARG A 362 -14.29 -14.94 14.21
N VAL A 363 -14.35 -13.77 13.60
CA VAL A 363 -13.16 -12.97 13.28
C VAL A 363 -12.74 -12.13 14.48
N HIS A 364 -11.55 -11.52 14.43
CA HIS A 364 -11.04 -10.74 15.54
C HIS A 364 -11.58 -9.31 15.58
N GLY A 365 -11.92 -8.75 14.43
CA GLY A 365 -12.67 -7.51 14.26
C GLY A 365 -13.25 -7.45 12.86
N SER A 366 -14.39 -6.80 12.70
CA SER A 366 -15.03 -6.64 11.39
C SER A 366 -15.90 -5.42 11.33
N SER A 367 -15.98 -4.83 10.13
CA SER A 367 -16.84 -3.69 9.85
C SER A 367 -17.42 -3.76 8.44
N LEU A 368 -18.56 -3.10 8.26
CA LEU A 368 -19.14 -2.79 6.97
C LEU A 368 -19.32 -1.28 6.89
N PHE A 369 -18.69 -0.65 5.93
CA PHE A 369 -18.83 0.78 5.65
C PHE A 369 -19.50 0.97 4.29
N THR A 370 -20.57 1.76 4.28
CA THR A 370 -21.37 2.05 3.09
C THR A 370 -21.45 3.55 2.89
N ARG A 371 -21.19 4.01 1.66
CA ARG A 371 -21.31 5.40 1.24
C ARG A 371 -22.03 5.45 -0.12
N GLY A 372 -23.31 5.84 -0.10
CA GLY A 372 -24.20 5.64 -1.24
C GLY A 372 -24.25 4.15 -1.60
N LEU A 373 -23.87 3.79 -2.83
CA LEU A 373 -23.75 2.39 -3.27
C LEU A 373 -22.34 1.81 -3.13
N THR A 374 -21.35 2.58 -2.75
CA THR A 374 -20.01 2.05 -2.47
C THR A 374 -20.00 1.36 -1.12
N GLN A 375 -19.65 0.07 -1.08
CA GLN A 375 -19.67 -0.73 0.13
C GLN A 375 -18.37 -1.52 0.29
N ALA A 376 -17.76 -1.39 1.46
CA ALA A 376 -16.52 -2.08 1.84
C ALA A 376 -16.70 -2.80 3.16
N MET A 377 -16.41 -4.10 3.17
CA MET A 377 -16.32 -4.93 4.38
C MET A 377 -14.86 -5.11 4.72
N ASN A 378 -14.47 -4.87 5.97
CA ASN A 378 -13.12 -5.15 6.42
C ASN A 378 -13.09 -6.18 7.54
N ILE A 379 -12.09 -7.06 7.47
CA ILE A 379 -11.89 -8.16 8.41
C ILE A 379 -10.46 -8.07 8.96
N VAL A 380 -10.34 -8.02 10.28
CA VAL A 380 -9.05 -7.98 10.98
C VAL A 380 -8.75 -9.33 11.62
N THR A 381 -7.52 -9.79 11.41
CA THR A 381 -6.93 -10.95 12.08
C THR A 381 -5.69 -10.51 12.83
N LEU A 382 -5.62 -10.85 14.12
CA LEU A 382 -4.47 -10.64 14.99
C LEU A 382 -3.74 -11.96 15.16
N ALA A 383 -2.41 -11.93 15.12
CA ALA A 383 -1.57 -13.11 15.29
C ALA A 383 -0.27 -12.75 16.02
N PRO A 384 0.48 -13.71 16.56
CA PRO A 384 1.85 -13.47 17.06
C PRO A 384 2.75 -12.82 16.01
N LEU A 385 3.82 -12.15 16.45
CA LEU A 385 4.76 -11.45 15.56
C LEU A 385 5.46 -12.36 14.55
N SER A 386 5.63 -13.66 14.86
CA SER A 386 6.15 -14.66 13.93
C SER A 386 5.35 -14.81 12.62
N TYR A 387 4.11 -14.30 12.59
CA TYR A 387 3.27 -14.24 11.39
C TYR A 387 3.45 -12.93 10.59
N ALA A 388 4.35 -12.03 11.02
CA ALA A 388 4.66 -10.85 10.23
C ALA A 388 5.26 -11.25 8.87
N GLN A 389 4.95 -10.48 7.84
CA GLN A 389 5.48 -10.73 6.51
C GLN A 389 6.97 -10.35 6.45
N ILE A 390 7.80 -11.27 5.99
CA ILE A 390 9.19 -10.96 5.67
C ILE A 390 9.22 -10.30 4.29
N VAL A 391 9.84 -9.12 4.22
CA VAL A 391 10.00 -8.33 3.00
C VAL A 391 11.47 -8.31 2.61
N ASP A 392 11.77 -8.78 1.40
CA ASP A 392 13.10 -8.75 0.81
C ASP A 392 13.02 -8.02 -0.54
N THR A 393 13.63 -6.84 -0.61
CA THR A 393 13.67 -5.97 -1.79
C THR A 393 15.10 -5.55 -2.09
N MET A 394 15.32 -4.80 -3.15
CA MET A 394 16.62 -4.19 -3.41
C MET A 394 17.09 -3.32 -2.22
N GLU A 395 16.16 -2.60 -1.58
CA GLU A 395 16.44 -1.66 -0.50
C GLU A 395 16.57 -2.33 0.86
N VAL A 396 15.70 -3.30 1.14
CA VAL A 396 15.55 -3.92 2.46
C VAL A 396 15.87 -5.40 2.37
N THR A 397 16.65 -5.91 3.32
CA THR A 397 16.91 -7.35 3.51
C THR A 397 16.32 -7.76 4.85
N ASP A 398 15.57 -8.87 4.89
CA ASP A 398 14.92 -9.41 6.08
C ASP A 398 14.05 -8.35 6.83
N GLY A 399 13.41 -7.46 6.06
CA GLY A 399 12.46 -6.49 6.60
C GLY A 399 11.22 -7.17 7.16
N GLU A 400 10.68 -6.66 8.25
CA GLU A 400 9.48 -7.18 8.89
C GLU A 400 8.31 -6.21 8.67
N ARG A 401 7.22 -6.70 8.07
CA ARG A 401 5.97 -5.96 7.89
C ARG A 401 4.89 -6.59 8.77
N ARG A 402 4.65 -6.02 9.94
CA ARG A 402 3.68 -6.55 10.90
C ARG A 402 2.23 -6.12 10.61
N TYR A 403 2.00 -5.01 9.91
CA TYR A 403 0.70 -4.60 9.41
C TYR A 403 0.60 -4.86 7.91
N MET A 404 -0.36 -5.67 7.53
CA MET A 404 -0.61 -6.08 6.15
C MET A 404 -2.04 -5.71 5.80
N HIS A 405 -2.22 -4.89 4.78
CA HIS A 405 -3.54 -4.53 4.27
C HIS A 405 -3.75 -5.11 2.87
N HIS A 406 -4.75 -5.97 2.72
CA HIS A 406 -5.13 -6.56 1.44
C HIS A 406 -6.48 -6.03 0.99
N TYR A 407 -6.66 -5.91 -0.32
CA TYR A 407 -7.86 -5.36 -0.94
C TYR A 407 -8.30 -6.26 -2.10
N ASN A 408 -9.57 -6.64 -2.10
CA ASN A 408 -10.19 -7.49 -3.11
C ASN A 408 -11.43 -6.79 -3.68
N ALA A 409 -11.53 -6.73 -5.02
CA ALA A 409 -12.65 -6.13 -5.74
C ALA A 409 -13.05 -6.98 -6.95
N PRO A 410 -13.73 -8.13 -6.73
CA PRO A 410 -14.16 -9.01 -7.81
C PRO A 410 -15.20 -8.33 -8.74
N SER A 411 -15.34 -8.84 -9.96
CA SER A 411 -16.19 -8.25 -11.01
C SER A 411 -17.67 -8.09 -10.60
N TYR A 412 -18.20 -8.95 -9.73
CA TYR A 412 -19.59 -8.80 -9.26
C TYR A 412 -19.85 -7.46 -8.55
N THR A 413 -18.81 -6.81 -8.05
CA THR A 413 -18.93 -5.52 -7.33
C THR A 413 -19.35 -4.35 -8.23
N VAL A 414 -19.17 -4.50 -9.53
CA VAL A 414 -19.69 -3.58 -10.58
C VAL A 414 -20.90 -4.18 -11.33
N GLY A 415 -21.38 -5.36 -10.90
CA GLY A 415 -22.52 -6.03 -11.53
C GLY A 415 -22.17 -6.82 -12.79
N GLU A 416 -20.91 -7.20 -12.97
CA GLU A 416 -20.41 -7.90 -14.14
C GLU A 416 -19.91 -9.31 -13.80
N THR A 417 -19.93 -10.18 -14.80
CA THR A 417 -19.21 -11.46 -14.73
C THR A 417 -17.75 -11.24 -15.06
N GLY A 418 -16.85 -12.01 -14.41
CA GLY A 418 -15.42 -11.86 -14.66
C GLY A 418 -14.61 -12.99 -14.08
N ARG A 419 -13.34 -13.05 -14.49
CA ARG A 419 -12.38 -14.08 -14.02
C ARG A 419 -11.95 -13.75 -12.59
N ILE A 420 -12.01 -14.73 -11.70
CA ILE A 420 -11.40 -14.65 -10.37
C ILE A 420 -9.95 -15.12 -10.46
N GLY A 421 -9.03 -14.33 -9.96
CA GLY A 421 -7.59 -14.62 -10.03
C GLY A 421 -6.80 -13.89 -8.94
N SER A 422 -5.49 -13.77 -9.15
CA SER A 422 -4.62 -12.96 -8.27
C SER A 422 -4.97 -11.49 -8.38
N PRO A 423 -4.75 -10.69 -7.31
CA PRO A 423 -4.95 -9.25 -7.34
C PRO A 423 -4.19 -8.59 -8.49
N GLY A 424 -4.85 -7.69 -9.20
CA GLY A 424 -4.25 -6.89 -10.25
C GLY A 424 -3.53 -5.66 -9.68
N ARG A 425 -2.93 -4.86 -10.57
CA ARG A 425 -2.20 -3.63 -10.19
C ARG A 425 -3.10 -2.62 -9.46
N ARG A 426 -4.39 -2.56 -9.80
CA ARG A 426 -5.37 -1.65 -9.17
C ARG A 426 -5.63 -2.06 -7.73
N GLU A 427 -5.88 -3.34 -7.48
CA GLU A 427 -6.13 -3.88 -6.14
C GLU A 427 -4.92 -3.67 -5.23
N ILE A 428 -3.70 -3.94 -5.70
CA ILE A 428 -2.46 -3.69 -4.97
C ILE A 428 -2.35 -2.20 -4.60
N GLY A 429 -2.60 -1.29 -5.55
CA GLY A 429 -2.54 0.15 -5.32
C GLY A 429 -3.58 0.66 -4.31
N HIS A 430 -4.83 0.17 -4.38
CA HIS A 430 -5.89 0.55 -3.44
C HIS A 430 -5.62 0.02 -2.03
N GLY A 431 -5.14 -1.23 -1.92
CA GLY A 431 -4.71 -1.81 -0.65
C GLY A 431 -3.58 -1.02 0.01
N TYR A 432 -2.58 -0.65 -0.77
CA TYR A 432 -1.44 0.12 -0.29
C TYR A 432 -1.81 1.53 0.20
N LEU A 433 -2.75 2.21 -0.49
CA LEU A 433 -3.22 3.52 -0.04
C LEU A 433 -3.92 3.42 1.32
N ALA A 434 -4.79 2.44 1.52
CA ALA A 434 -5.46 2.22 2.79
C ALA A 434 -4.48 1.79 3.90
N GLU A 435 -3.48 0.98 3.58
CA GLU A 435 -2.40 0.63 4.50
C GLU A 435 -1.63 1.87 4.95
N ARG A 436 -1.16 2.66 3.98
CA ARG A 436 -0.38 3.88 4.22
C ARG A 436 -1.14 4.91 5.05
N ALA A 437 -2.48 4.98 4.87
CA ALA A 437 -3.35 5.86 5.63
C ALA A 437 -3.42 5.51 7.13
N LEU A 438 -3.28 4.23 7.49
CA LEU A 438 -3.46 3.74 8.85
C LEU A 438 -2.13 3.51 9.60
N LEU A 439 -1.02 3.31 8.89
CA LEU A 439 0.30 3.08 9.49
C LEU A 439 0.68 4.10 10.56
N PRO A 440 0.48 5.43 10.39
CA PRO A 440 0.90 6.44 11.38
C PRO A 440 0.16 6.36 12.71
N VAL A 441 -1.04 5.80 12.71
CA VAL A 441 -1.91 5.73 13.90
C VAL A 441 -1.89 4.37 14.60
N LEU A 442 -1.20 3.39 14.04
CA LEU A 442 -1.05 2.09 14.70
C LEU A 442 -0.17 2.20 15.95
N PRO A 443 -0.46 1.41 16.99
CA PRO A 443 0.39 1.33 18.17
C PRO A 443 1.78 0.78 17.83
N SER A 444 2.77 1.04 18.67
CA SER A 444 4.11 0.47 18.54
C SER A 444 4.10 -1.05 18.71
N LYS A 445 5.20 -1.72 18.33
CA LYS A 445 5.39 -3.17 18.53
C LYS A 445 5.46 -3.51 20.03
N GLU A 446 5.98 -2.61 20.81
CA GLU A 446 6.13 -2.75 22.26
C GLU A 446 4.78 -2.66 22.98
N ASP A 447 3.91 -1.74 22.54
CA ASP A 447 2.59 -1.52 23.15
C ASP A 447 1.56 -2.57 22.71
N PHE A 448 1.64 -3.00 21.43
CA PHE A 448 0.71 -3.98 20.86
C PHE A 448 1.47 -5.00 20.00
N PRO A 449 1.99 -6.08 20.59
CA PRO A 449 2.92 -7.03 19.97
C PRO A 449 2.23 -8.05 19.06
N TYR A 450 1.41 -7.58 18.13
CA TYR A 450 0.70 -8.41 17.16
C TYR A 450 1.14 -8.13 15.73
N ALA A 451 1.21 -9.17 14.92
CA ALA A 451 1.05 -9.07 13.50
C ALA A 451 -0.45 -8.85 13.21
N ILE A 452 -0.76 -7.86 12.38
CA ILE A 452 -2.12 -7.43 12.07
C ILE A 452 -2.36 -7.63 10.59
N ARG A 453 -3.30 -8.48 10.23
CA ARG A 453 -3.76 -8.61 8.84
C ARG A 453 -5.16 -8.01 8.72
N SER A 454 -5.30 -6.97 7.91
CA SER A 454 -6.55 -6.32 7.56
C SER A 454 -6.88 -6.66 6.09
N VAL A 455 -8.06 -7.20 5.85
CA VAL A 455 -8.51 -7.56 4.50
C VAL A 455 -9.79 -6.81 4.19
N THR A 456 -9.76 -5.99 3.16
CA THR A 456 -10.96 -5.32 2.66
C THR A 456 -11.54 -6.09 1.47
N GLU A 457 -12.78 -6.53 1.63
CA GLU A 457 -13.62 -7.08 0.58
C GLU A 457 -14.58 -5.98 0.09
N ILE A 458 -14.45 -5.57 -1.14
CA ILE A 458 -15.40 -4.65 -1.75
C ILE A 458 -16.66 -5.44 -2.12
N MET A 459 -17.81 -4.94 -1.68
CA MET A 459 -19.10 -5.56 -1.91
C MET A 459 -19.87 -4.88 -3.06
N SER A 460 -19.65 -3.58 -3.25
CA SER A 460 -20.25 -2.79 -4.33
C SER A 460 -19.39 -1.56 -4.62
N GLN A 461 -19.29 -1.18 -5.89
CA GLN A 461 -18.52 -0.04 -6.37
C GLN A 461 -19.41 1.02 -7.01
N ASN A 462 -19.19 2.28 -6.64
CA ASN A 462 -19.73 3.48 -7.27
C ASN A 462 -18.85 4.69 -6.89
N GLY A 463 -17.57 4.63 -7.24
CA GLY A 463 -16.58 5.67 -6.94
C GLY A 463 -15.93 5.55 -5.57
N SER A 464 -14.64 5.76 -5.55
CA SER A 464 -13.74 5.83 -4.39
C SER A 464 -13.85 4.66 -3.39
N THR A 465 -13.65 3.45 -3.89
CA THR A 465 -13.62 2.24 -3.04
C THR A 465 -12.42 2.22 -2.08
N SER A 466 -11.28 2.84 -2.43
CA SER A 466 -10.11 2.92 -1.56
C SER A 466 -10.37 3.75 -0.30
N MET A 467 -11.18 4.81 -0.41
CA MET A 467 -11.56 5.62 0.76
C MET A 467 -12.58 4.88 1.64
N ALA A 468 -13.50 4.12 1.05
CA ALA A 468 -14.36 3.21 1.78
C ALA A 468 -13.55 2.10 2.49
N ALA A 469 -12.52 1.56 1.81
CA ALA A 469 -11.57 0.60 2.41
C ALA A 469 -10.85 1.20 3.63
N THR A 470 -10.34 2.43 3.53
CA THR A 470 -9.69 3.11 4.66
C THR A 470 -10.64 3.27 5.86
N CYS A 471 -11.87 3.76 5.62
CA CYS A 471 -12.86 3.95 6.69
C CYS A 471 -13.30 2.63 7.33
N SER A 472 -13.57 1.60 6.51
CA SER A 472 -13.93 0.27 7.03
C SER A 472 -12.77 -0.37 7.80
N SER A 473 -11.53 -0.25 7.31
CA SER A 473 -10.35 -0.79 8.01
C SER A 473 -10.12 -0.12 9.36
N CYS A 474 -10.29 1.20 9.44
CA CYS A 474 -10.21 1.92 10.70
C CYS A 474 -11.24 1.40 11.71
N LEU A 475 -12.50 1.26 11.31
CA LEU A 475 -13.56 0.72 12.17
C LEU A 475 -13.29 -0.74 12.57
N ALA A 476 -12.82 -1.58 11.66
CA ALA A 476 -12.53 -2.98 11.97
C ALA A 476 -11.32 -3.15 12.91
N LEU A 477 -10.30 -2.30 12.79
CA LEU A 477 -9.17 -2.25 13.72
C LEU A 477 -9.63 -1.82 15.12
N MET A 478 -10.49 -0.80 15.20
CA MET A 478 -11.10 -0.38 16.47
C MET A 478 -11.99 -1.48 17.08
N ASP A 479 -12.75 -2.20 16.24
CA ASP A 479 -13.59 -3.34 16.66
C ASP A 479 -12.73 -4.52 17.15
N ALA A 480 -11.55 -4.72 16.57
CA ALA A 480 -10.58 -5.73 17.01
C ALA A 480 -9.88 -5.38 18.34
N GLY A 481 -10.08 -4.17 18.86
CA GLY A 481 -9.39 -3.69 20.07
C GLY A 481 -7.96 -3.23 19.82
N VAL A 482 -7.57 -2.93 18.56
CA VAL A 482 -6.27 -2.32 18.27
C VAL A 482 -6.28 -0.87 18.77
N PRO A 483 -5.39 -0.48 19.71
CA PRO A 483 -5.39 0.85 20.31
C PRO A 483 -4.79 1.89 19.34
N LEU A 484 -5.58 2.28 18.33
CA LEU A 484 -5.19 3.34 17.41
C LEU A 484 -4.96 4.66 18.16
N LYS A 485 -3.93 5.42 17.79
CA LYS A 485 -3.65 6.75 18.36
C LYS A 485 -4.80 7.72 18.10
N GLU A 486 -5.29 7.73 16.87
CA GLU A 486 -6.44 8.50 16.43
C GLU A 486 -7.16 7.74 15.29
N PRO A 487 -8.48 7.85 15.18
CA PRO A 487 -9.20 7.26 14.05
C PRO A 487 -8.98 8.06 12.76
N VAL A 488 -8.96 7.33 11.64
CA VAL A 488 -8.70 7.85 10.30
C VAL A 488 -9.95 7.74 9.44
N SER A 489 -10.25 8.80 8.72
CA SER A 489 -11.25 8.82 7.64
C SER A 489 -10.61 9.19 6.30
N GLY A 490 -11.32 8.94 5.21
CA GLY A 490 -10.87 9.29 3.87
C GLY A 490 -12.01 9.76 2.96
N VAL A 491 -11.70 10.70 2.08
CA VAL A 491 -12.63 11.22 1.06
C VAL A 491 -11.91 11.35 -0.28
N ALA A 492 -12.62 11.13 -1.38
CA ALA A 492 -12.15 11.45 -2.72
C ALA A 492 -12.75 12.79 -3.17
N MET A 493 -11.88 13.67 -3.64
CA MET A 493 -12.23 14.96 -4.19
C MET A 493 -12.15 14.88 -5.71
N GLY A 494 -13.18 15.41 -6.38
CA GLY A 494 -13.18 15.60 -7.82
C GLY A 494 -12.90 17.04 -8.21
N LEU A 495 -12.60 17.25 -9.48
CA LEU A 495 -12.43 18.57 -10.06
C LEU A 495 -13.00 18.58 -11.48
N MET A 496 -13.73 19.65 -11.79
CA MET A 496 -14.08 20.03 -13.16
C MET A 496 -13.67 21.48 -13.40
N LEU A 497 -12.92 21.74 -14.45
CA LEU A 497 -12.49 23.07 -14.83
C LEU A 497 -13.47 23.67 -15.86
N ASP A 498 -13.87 24.92 -15.63
CA ASP A 498 -14.45 25.80 -16.64
C ASP A 498 -13.43 26.90 -16.96
N GLY A 499 -12.67 26.70 -18.02
CA GLY A 499 -11.48 27.51 -18.27
C GLY A 499 -10.50 27.42 -17.08
N GLU A 500 -10.33 28.53 -16.36
CA GLU A 500 -9.49 28.61 -15.16
C GLU A 500 -10.29 28.45 -13.86
N THR A 501 -11.62 28.37 -13.92
CA THR A 501 -12.49 28.29 -12.75
C THR A 501 -12.61 26.82 -12.28
N PRO A 502 -12.17 26.49 -11.06
CA PRO A 502 -12.29 25.13 -10.54
C PRO A 502 -13.64 24.90 -9.83
N HIS A 503 -14.33 23.83 -10.20
CA HIS A 503 -15.47 23.26 -9.48
C HIS A 503 -14.99 22.03 -8.71
N VAL A 504 -14.76 22.15 -7.41
CA VAL A 504 -14.27 21.07 -6.55
C VAL A 504 -15.44 20.28 -6.00
N LEU A 505 -15.40 18.95 -6.16
CA LEU A 505 -16.44 18.01 -5.73
C LEU A 505 -15.97 17.23 -4.52
N THR A 506 -16.75 17.23 -3.44
CA THR A 506 -16.51 16.35 -2.29
C THR A 506 -17.20 15.02 -2.50
N ASP A 507 -16.52 13.90 -2.20
CA ASP A 507 -17.01 12.53 -2.36
C ASP A 507 -17.43 12.22 -3.81
N LEU A 508 -16.41 12.13 -4.65
CA LEU A 508 -16.50 11.81 -6.08
C LEU A 508 -17.15 10.44 -6.31
N MET A 509 -18.05 10.34 -7.28
CA MET A 509 -18.62 9.08 -7.75
C MET A 509 -18.25 8.77 -9.20
N ASP A 510 -18.52 7.54 -9.68
CA ASP A 510 -18.05 7.03 -10.98
C ASP A 510 -18.36 7.96 -12.16
N ALA A 511 -19.61 8.41 -12.34
CA ALA A 511 -19.98 9.29 -13.45
C ALA A 511 -19.22 10.63 -13.43
N GLU A 512 -18.93 11.13 -12.25
CA GLU A 512 -18.18 12.37 -12.04
C GLU A 512 -16.68 12.16 -12.23
N ASP A 513 -16.16 10.98 -11.84
CA ASP A 513 -14.79 10.60 -12.12
C ASP A 513 -14.55 10.54 -13.63
N PHE A 514 -15.38 9.84 -14.40
CA PHE A 514 -15.23 9.75 -15.86
C PHE A 514 -15.30 11.11 -16.57
N ALA A 515 -16.20 12.00 -16.13
CA ALA A 515 -16.38 13.34 -16.69
C ALA A 515 -15.40 14.39 -16.15
N GLY A 516 -14.68 14.08 -15.06
CA GLY A 516 -13.84 15.03 -14.32
C GLY A 516 -12.39 15.11 -14.82
N ASP A 517 -11.68 16.07 -14.26
CA ASP A 517 -10.28 16.38 -14.58
C ASP A 517 -9.29 15.80 -13.56
N MET A 518 -9.76 15.46 -12.35
CA MET A 518 -8.93 14.97 -11.25
C MET A 518 -9.75 14.07 -10.31
N ASP A 519 -9.13 13.00 -9.83
CA ASP A 519 -9.53 12.19 -8.66
C ASP A 519 -8.45 12.31 -7.58
N PHE A 520 -8.76 12.98 -6.47
CA PHE A 520 -7.82 13.27 -5.40
C PHE A 520 -8.28 12.67 -4.08
N LYS A 521 -7.66 11.60 -3.68
CA LYS A 521 -7.94 10.85 -2.45
C LYS A 521 -7.13 11.42 -1.30
N VAL A 522 -7.80 11.81 -0.23
CA VAL A 522 -7.18 12.39 0.97
C VAL A 522 -7.65 11.65 2.20
N THR A 523 -6.72 11.17 3.01
CA THR A 523 -6.98 10.49 4.28
C THR A 523 -6.32 11.25 5.43
N GLY A 524 -6.88 11.12 6.62
CA GLY A 524 -6.30 11.72 7.82
C GLY A 524 -7.15 11.55 9.06
N THR A 525 -6.55 11.94 10.17
CA THR A 525 -7.21 12.10 11.46
C THR A 525 -7.78 13.52 11.61
N LYS A 526 -8.28 13.84 12.77
CA LYS A 526 -8.64 15.22 13.11
C LYS A 526 -7.44 16.18 13.20
N ASN A 527 -6.22 15.64 13.35
CA ASN A 527 -5.00 16.42 13.56
C ASN A 527 -4.27 16.74 12.26
N GLY A 528 -4.40 15.91 11.21
CA GLY A 528 -3.70 16.12 9.95
C GLY A 528 -3.84 14.96 8.97
N ILE A 529 -3.15 15.07 7.85
CA ILE A 529 -3.14 14.11 6.75
C ILE A 529 -2.25 12.92 7.10
N THR A 530 -2.73 11.70 6.76
CA THR A 530 -1.97 10.45 6.90
C THR A 530 -1.56 9.85 5.55
N ALA A 531 -2.39 9.98 4.51
CA ALA A 531 -1.99 9.64 3.15
C ALA A 531 -2.81 10.43 2.13
N LEU A 532 -2.27 10.57 0.92
CA LEU A 532 -2.99 11.09 -0.22
C LEU A 532 -2.49 10.50 -1.53
N GLN A 533 -3.40 10.48 -2.51
CA GLN A 533 -3.12 10.02 -3.86
C GLN A 533 -3.97 10.80 -4.85
N MET A 534 -3.34 11.36 -5.89
CA MET A 534 -4.01 12.12 -6.94
C MET A 534 -3.78 11.49 -8.30
N ASP A 535 -4.87 11.22 -9.00
CA ASP A 535 -4.90 10.83 -10.41
C ASP A 535 -5.47 11.99 -11.24
N MET A 536 -4.78 12.32 -12.32
CA MET A 536 -5.13 13.46 -13.18
C MET A 536 -5.49 12.99 -14.57
N LYS A 537 -6.42 13.71 -15.22
CA LYS A 537 -6.86 13.44 -16.61
C LYS A 537 -6.58 14.61 -17.55
N VAL A 538 -5.97 15.66 -17.01
CA VAL A 538 -5.52 16.86 -17.73
C VAL A 538 -3.99 16.98 -17.65
N HIS A 539 -3.39 17.87 -18.45
CA HIS A 539 -1.95 18.03 -18.57
C HIS A 539 -1.29 18.80 -17.42
N GLY A 540 -1.86 18.66 -16.21
CA GLY A 540 -1.34 19.25 -14.99
C GLY A 540 -2.15 20.44 -14.47
N LEU A 541 -2.08 20.65 -13.14
CA LEU A 541 -2.79 21.72 -12.43
C LEU A 541 -1.81 22.58 -11.65
N PRO A 542 -2.06 23.91 -11.58
CA PRO A 542 -1.39 24.78 -10.63
C PRO A 542 -1.66 24.35 -9.18
N VAL A 543 -0.67 24.56 -8.30
CA VAL A 543 -0.79 24.17 -6.88
C VAL A 543 -1.97 24.87 -6.19
N ASP A 544 -2.31 26.09 -6.58
CA ASP A 544 -3.41 26.87 -5.98
C ASP A 544 -4.80 26.24 -6.20
N ILE A 545 -4.97 25.47 -7.27
CA ILE A 545 -6.20 24.67 -7.50
C ILE A 545 -6.21 23.44 -6.58
N LEU A 546 -5.08 22.78 -6.43
CA LEU A 546 -4.93 21.62 -5.53
C LEU A 546 -5.11 22.04 -4.06
N GLU A 547 -4.65 23.22 -3.67
CA GLU A 547 -4.86 23.79 -2.35
C GLU A 547 -6.35 23.87 -2.00
N LYS A 548 -7.21 24.37 -2.92
CA LYS A 548 -8.66 24.41 -2.70
C LYS A 548 -9.25 23.00 -2.46
N ALA A 549 -8.83 22.02 -3.24
CA ALA A 549 -9.29 20.64 -3.09
C ALA A 549 -8.84 20.03 -1.75
N ILE A 550 -7.60 20.26 -1.32
CA ILE A 550 -7.07 19.79 -0.03
C ILE A 550 -7.83 20.45 1.13
N GLN A 551 -8.04 21.76 1.09
CA GLN A 551 -8.78 22.47 2.13
C GLN A 551 -10.22 22.00 2.24
N GLN A 552 -10.95 21.85 1.11
CA GLN A 552 -12.32 21.32 1.10
C GLN A 552 -12.39 19.86 1.56
N SER A 553 -11.35 19.06 1.32
CA SER A 553 -11.29 17.67 1.78
C SER A 553 -11.32 17.53 3.31
N HIS A 554 -10.82 18.52 4.03
CA HIS A 554 -10.85 18.54 5.49
C HIS A 554 -12.29 18.46 6.02
N GLU A 555 -13.21 19.27 5.50
CA GLU A 555 -14.62 19.26 5.89
C GLU A 555 -15.26 17.90 5.60
N GLY A 556 -15.04 17.35 4.40
CA GLY A 556 -15.53 16.03 4.01
C GLY A 556 -15.02 14.89 4.91
N ARG A 557 -13.71 14.91 5.25
CA ARG A 557 -13.11 13.94 6.16
C ARG A 557 -13.70 14.05 7.57
N MET A 558 -13.87 15.26 8.11
CA MET A 558 -14.44 15.46 9.44
C MET A 558 -15.91 15.03 9.51
N PHE A 559 -16.68 15.25 8.45
CA PHE A 559 -18.07 14.75 8.36
C PHE A 559 -18.11 13.23 8.41
N ILE A 560 -17.28 12.54 7.60
CA ILE A 560 -17.18 11.08 7.58
C ILE A 560 -16.69 10.54 8.94
N LEU A 561 -15.67 11.17 9.52
CA LEU A 561 -15.12 10.79 10.81
C LEU A 561 -16.17 10.90 11.93
N GLY A 562 -16.96 11.96 11.93
CA GLY A 562 -18.08 12.14 12.87
C GLY A 562 -19.10 11.01 12.79
N HIS A 563 -19.45 10.55 11.57
CA HIS A 563 -20.30 9.39 11.37
C HIS A 563 -19.65 8.10 11.92
N MET A 564 -18.38 7.84 11.60
CA MET A 564 -17.66 6.65 12.09
C MET A 564 -17.64 6.59 13.61
N LEU A 565 -17.35 7.72 14.26
CA LEU A 565 -17.30 7.83 15.73
C LEU A 565 -18.69 7.73 16.39
N SER A 566 -19.78 8.00 15.69
CA SER A 566 -21.13 7.72 16.17
C SER A 566 -21.44 6.24 16.25
N VAL A 567 -20.77 5.39 15.47
CA VAL A 567 -20.91 3.94 15.44
C VAL A 567 -19.97 3.27 16.46
N LEU A 568 -18.71 3.70 16.51
CA LEU A 568 -17.71 3.21 17.46
C LEU A 568 -16.80 4.39 17.84
N SER A 569 -16.98 4.91 19.06
CA SER A 569 -16.32 6.15 19.52
C SER A 569 -14.86 5.95 19.92
N ALA A 570 -14.45 4.74 20.23
CA ALA A 570 -13.09 4.36 20.62
C ALA A 570 -12.82 2.88 20.33
N PRO A 571 -11.55 2.47 20.23
CA PRO A 571 -11.20 1.05 20.16
C PRO A 571 -11.82 0.26 21.35
N ARG A 572 -12.23 -0.97 21.09
CA ARG A 572 -12.72 -1.83 22.17
C ARG A 572 -11.63 -2.07 23.20
N ALA A 573 -12.01 -2.07 24.46
CA ALA A 573 -11.08 -2.30 25.58
C ALA A 573 -10.56 -3.75 25.63
N GLU A 574 -11.33 -4.70 25.13
CA GLU A 574 -10.98 -6.12 25.10
C GLU A 574 -10.91 -6.64 23.67
N LEU A 575 -9.97 -7.55 23.43
CA LEU A 575 -9.86 -8.28 22.17
C LEU A 575 -11.02 -9.27 22.04
N SER A 576 -11.30 -9.67 20.78
CA SER A 576 -12.19 -10.80 20.51
C SER A 576 -11.79 -12.04 21.31
N PRO A 577 -12.75 -12.84 21.80
CA PRO A 577 -12.44 -14.09 22.49
C PRO A 577 -11.73 -15.11 21.58
N TYR A 578 -11.75 -14.90 20.27
CA TYR A 578 -11.06 -15.74 19.28
C TYR A 578 -9.65 -15.22 18.96
N ALA A 579 -9.31 -13.99 19.32
CA ALA A 579 -7.97 -13.45 19.13
C ALA A 579 -6.98 -14.09 20.13
N PRO A 580 -5.75 -14.40 19.73
CA PRO A 580 -4.74 -14.90 20.63
C PRO A 580 -4.40 -13.83 21.69
N ARG A 581 -4.33 -14.21 22.95
CA ARG A 581 -3.76 -13.38 24.01
C ARG A 581 -2.25 -13.55 23.99
N ILE A 582 -1.52 -12.49 24.26
CA ILE A 582 -0.06 -12.50 24.33
C ILE A 582 0.39 -12.06 25.71
N GLU A 583 1.18 -12.92 26.36
CA GLU A 583 1.88 -12.63 27.61
C GLU A 583 3.38 -12.47 27.31
N LYS A 584 4.00 -11.50 27.97
CA LYS A 584 5.43 -11.19 27.81
C LYS A 584 6.23 -11.64 29.02
N LEU A 585 7.37 -12.25 28.79
CA LEU A 585 8.34 -12.62 29.80
C LEU A 585 9.73 -12.19 29.34
N MET A 586 10.43 -11.40 30.15
CA MET A 586 11.81 -11.03 29.90
C MET A 586 12.75 -12.03 30.57
N VAL A 587 13.67 -12.59 29.82
CA VAL A 587 14.73 -13.47 30.34
C VAL A 587 16.10 -12.88 29.99
N LYS A 588 17.12 -13.24 30.75
CA LYS A 588 18.49 -12.85 30.43
C LYS A 588 18.92 -13.49 29.10
N PRO A 589 19.61 -12.78 28.17
CA PRO A 589 20.03 -13.32 26.89
C PRO A 589 20.78 -14.65 27.00
N GLU A 590 21.58 -14.83 28.06
CA GLU A 590 22.34 -16.05 28.35
C GLU A 590 21.43 -17.28 28.58
N LYS A 591 20.16 -17.07 28.95
CA LYS A 591 19.18 -18.11 29.24
C LYS A 591 18.32 -18.50 28.05
N ILE A 592 18.37 -17.74 26.96
CA ILE A 592 17.63 -18.01 25.70
C ILE A 592 17.91 -19.44 25.23
N GLY A 593 19.18 -19.87 25.27
CA GLY A 593 19.57 -21.21 24.90
C GLY A 593 18.91 -22.34 25.70
N ALA A 594 18.60 -22.10 26.97
CA ALA A 594 17.91 -23.08 27.83
C ALA A 594 16.42 -23.24 27.43
N VAL A 595 15.78 -22.16 26.99
CA VAL A 595 14.39 -22.18 26.56
C VAL A 595 14.26 -22.76 25.14
N ILE A 596 15.20 -22.43 24.24
CA ILE A 596 15.20 -22.98 22.88
C ILE A 596 15.55 -24.47 22.92
N GLY A 597 16.55 -24.86 23.71
CA GLY A 597 17.09 -26.21 23.73
C GLY A 597 17.93 -26.54 22.49
N LYS A 598 18.53 -27.74 22.47
CA LYS A 598 19.39 -28.19 21.37
C LYS A 598 18.56 -28.35 20.09
N GLY A 599 18.86 -27.51 19.07
CA GLY A 599 18.13 -27.56 17.79
C GLY A 599 16.64 -27.19 17.88
N GLY A 600 16.21 -26.46 18.91
CA GLY A 600 14.81 -26.06 19.10
C GLY A 600 13.95 -27.10 19.84
N GLU A 601 14.54 -28.18 20.37
CA GLU A 601 13.81 -29.30 20.98
C GLU A 601 12.94 -28.85 22.17
N MET A 602 13.45 -27.97 23.05
CA MET A 602 12.74 -27.57 24.25
C MET A 602 11.55 -26.65 23.92
N ILE A 603 11.75 -25.64 23.09
CA ILE A 603 10.67 -24.73 22.68
C ILE A 603 9.55 -25.48 21.96
N ASN A 604 9.90 -26.42 21.06
CA ASN A 604 8.93 -27.28 20.37
C ASN A 604 8.17 -28.18 21.35
N LYS A 605 8.83 -28.67 22.41
CA LYS A 605 8.21 -29.48 23.45
C LYS A 605 7.23 -28.65 24.28
N ILE A 606 7.62 -27.43 24.68
CA ILE A 606 6.74 -26.52 25.41
C ILE A 606 5.48 -26.24 24.57
N THR A 607 5.65 -25.88 23.32
CA THR A 607 4.53 -25.61 22.39
C THR A 607 3.61 -26.82 22.22
N SER A 608 4.17 -28.02 22.01
CA SER A 608 3.37 -29.22 21.77
C SER A 608 2.61 -29.72 23.00
N GLU A 609 3.20 -29.62 24.20
CA GLU A 609 2.59 -30.11 25.45
C GLU A 609 1.62 -29.10 26.07
N THR A 610 1.87 -27.80 25.89
CA THR A 610 0.97 -26.73 26.44
C THR A 610 -0.10 -26.33 25.44
N GLY A 611 0.20 -26.40 24.12
CA GLY A 611 -0.64 -25.88 23.05
C GLY A 611 -0.64 -24.35 22.99
N ALA A 612 0.35 -23.67 23.59
CA ALA A 612 0.61 -22.24 23.46
C ALA A 612 1.80 -22.05 22.48
N GLU A 613 1.76 -21.00 21.67
CA GLU A 613 2.88 -20.62 20.81
C GLU A 613 3.89 -19.78 21.60
N VAL A 614 5.18 -20.00 21.37
CA VAL A 614 6.28 -19.34 22.08
C VAL A 614 7.24 -18.76 21.06
N ASP A 615 7.41 -17.44 21.08
CA ASP A 615 8.41 -16.72 20.27
C ASP A 615 9.46 -16.09 21.18
N ILE A 616 10.72 -16.06 20.74
CA ILE A 616 11.84 -15.50 21.49
C ILE A 616 12.66 -14.62 20.55
N ASP A 617 12.93 -13.39 20.98
CA ASP A 617 13.86 -12.51 20.28
C ASP A 617 15.25 -12.50 20.91
N ASP A 618 16.23 -11.95 20.19
CA ASP A 618 17.62 -11.89 20.61
C ASP A 618 17.86 -11.03 21.88
N SER A 619 16.91 -10.17 22.23
CA SER A 619 16.97 -9.35 23.46
C SER A 619 16.60 -10.14 24.73
N GLY A 620 16.03 -11.33 24.57
CA GLY A 620 15.50 -12.16 25.65
C GLY A 620 14.03 -11.89 25.96
N LEU A 621 13.33 -11.13 25.13
CA LEU A 621 11.88 -11.00 25.22
C LEU A 621 11.23 -12.27 24.67
N ILE A 622 10.51 -12.98 25.55
CA ILE A 622 9.69 -14.14 25.20
C ILE A 622 8.24 -13.71 25.14
N THR A 623 7.57 -14.00 24.05
CA THR A 623 6.13 -13.83 23.89
C THR A 623 5.46 -15.19 23.87
N VAL A 624 4.52 -15.41 24.76
CA VAL A 624 3.71 -16.63 24.83
C VAL A 624 2.29 -16.29 24.44
N SER A 625 1.78 -16.95 23.41
CA SER A 625 0.49 -16.62 22.82
C SER A 625 -0.44 -17.83 22.70
N GLY A 626 -1.75 -17.55 22.75
CA GLY A 626 -2.79 -18.56 22.60
C GLY A 626 -4.19 -18.00 22.92
N THR A 627 -5.21 -18.77 22.62
CA THR A 627 -6.62 -18.40 22.93
C THR A 627 -7.06 -18.85 24.32
N ASP A 628 -6.28 -19.68 25.01
CA ASP A 628 -6.58 -20.26 26.31
C ASP A 628 -5.56 -19.78 27.36
N ALA A 629 -6.06 -19.03 28.36
CA ALA A 629 -5.23 -18.45 29.43
C ALA A 629 -4.51 -19.49 30.29
N GLU A 630 -5.11 -20.68 30.48
CA GLU A 630 -4.46 -21.76 31.25
C GLU A 630 -3.28 -22.37 30.51
N LYS A 631 -3.40 -22.52 29.20
CA LYS A 631 -2.31 -22.98 28.32
C LYS A 631 -1.13 -22.00 28.33
N ILE A 632 -1.42 -20.71 28.19
CA ILE A 632 -0.41 -19.65 28.27
C ILE A 632 0.30 -19.69 29.62
N LYS A 633 -0.46 -19.75 30.71
CA LYS A 633 0.09 -19.80 32.06
C LYS A 633 1.00 -21.03 32.25
N ARG A 634 0.57 -22.20 31.81
CA ARG A 634 1.41 -23.42 31.85
C ARG A 634 2.72 -23.26 31.11
N ALA A 635 2.69 -22.66 29.92
CA ALA A 635 3.90 -22.40 29.15
C ALA A 635 4.83 -21.41 29.86
N ILE A 636 4.28 -20.32 30.40
CA ILE A 636 5.04 -19.33 31.16
C ILE A 636 5.68 -19.95 32.42
N ASP A 637 4.92 -20.72 33.16
CA ASP A 637 5.41 -21.37 34.39
C ASP A 637 6.53 -22.38 34.03
N TRP A 638 6.40 -23.07 32.92
CA TRP A 638 7.46 -23.95 32.42
C TRP A 638 8.70 -23.17 32.03
N ILE A 639 8.55 -22.10 31.21
CA ILE A 639 9.69 -21.24 30.81
C ILE A 639 10.37 -20.66 32.04
N ARG A 640 9.61 -20.16 33.02
CA ARG A 640 10.16 -19.65 34.28
C ARG A 640 11.01 -20.69 34.99
N SER A 641 10.53 -21.94 35.08
CA SER A 641 11.26 -23.03 35.70
C SER A 641 12.61 -23.35 35.02
N LEU A 642 12.73 -23.10 33.72
CA LEU A 642 13.97 -23.29 32.94
C LEU A 642 15.00 -22.18 33.15
N VAL A 643 14.55 -20.96 33.48
CA VAL A 643 15.40 -19.78 33.61
C VAL A 643 15.61 -19.35 35.08
N GLU A 644 14.89 -19.96 36.01
CA GLU A 644 14.98 -19.67 37.44
C GLU A 644 16.44 -19.84 37.91
N GLU A 645 16.94 -18.86 38.64
CA GLU A 645 18.27 -18.89 39.23
C GLU A 645 18.16 -19.36 40.70
N PRO A 646 19.12 -20.17 41.15
CA PRO A 646 19.12 -20.60 42.57
C PRO A 646 19.39 -19.42 43.49
N GLU A 647 18.52 -19.24 44.49
CA GLU A 647 18.62 -18.19 45.51
C GLU A 647 19.11 -18.76 46.82
N VAL A 648 20.17 -18.13 47.40
CA VAL A 648 20.69 -18.50 48.71
C VAL A 648 19.62 -18.22 49.79
N GLY A 649 19.35 -19.23 50.64
CA GLY A 649 18.34 -19.17 51.67
C GLY A 649 16.98 -19.76 51.31
N LYS A 650 16.71 -19.96 50.00
CA LYS A 650 15.45 -20.56 49.50
C LYS A 650 15.44 -22.08 49.69
N ILE A 651 14.26 -22.63 50.01
CA ILE A 651 14.04 -24.07 50.13
C ILE A 651 13.53 -24.59 48.78
N TYR A 652 14.19 -25.64 48.27
CA TYR A 652 13.86 -26.32 47.04
C TYR A 652 13.43 -27.77 47.34
N ARG A 653 12.42 -28.24 46.64
CA ARG A 653 12.13 -29.67 46.54
C ARG A 653 12.93 -30.24 45.36
N GLY A 654 14.02 -30.95 45.70
CA GLY A 654 14.92 -31.51 44.73
C GLY A 654 14.92 -33.02 44.70
N LYS A 655 15.46 -33.58 43.62
CA LYS A 655 15.59 -35.03 43.42
C LYS A 655 17.02 -35.47 43.57
N VAL A 656 17.32 -36.51 44.34
CA VAL A 656 18.65 -37.10 44.48
C VAL A 656 19.03 -37.76 43.17
N VAL A 657 20.05 -37.19 42.47
CA VAL A 657 20.50 -37.64 41.15
C VAL A 657 21.80 -38.41 41.17
N ASN A 658 22.62 -38.28 42.23
CA ASN A 658 23.88 -39.02 42.40
C ASN A 658 24.22 -39.08 43.89
N ILE A 659 24.83 -40.18 44.34
CA ILE A 659 25.27 -40.38 45.69
C ILE A 659 26.79 -40.71 45.66
N LYS A 660 27.55 -40.14 46.60
CA LYS A 660 28.97 -40.30 46.82
C LYS A 660 29.22 -40.50 48.32
N ASP A 661 30.35 -41.07 48.72
CA ASP A 661 30.70 -41.34 50.09
C ASP A 661 30.61 -40.09 51.00
N PHE A 662 30.81 -38.89 50.47
CA PHE A 662 30.83 -37.64 51.20
C PHE A 662 29.51 -36.83 51.11
N GLY A 663 28.52 -37.27 50.38
CA GLY A 663 27.25 -36.57 50.23
C GLY A 663 26.46 -36.99 49.00
N ALA A 664 25.30 -36.35 48.79
CA ALA A 664 24.41 -36.55 47.62
C ALA A 664 24.36 -35.30 46.75
N PHE A 665 24.22 -35.50 45.45
CA PHE A 665 23.86 -34.42 44.54
C PHE A 665 22.35 -34.44 44.36
N VAL A 666 21.78 -33.27 44.57
CA VAL A 666 20.31 -33.08 44.51
C VAL A 666 20.03 -32.08 43.40
N ASN A 667 19.26 -32.48 42.38
CA ASN A 667 18.77 -31.58 41.32
C ASN A 667 17.66 -30.72 41.93
N ILE A 668 17.93 -29.43 42.09
CA ILE A 668 17.02 -28.46 42.74
C ILE A 668 16.24 -27.62 41.72
N LEU A 669 16.78 -27.44 40.53
CA LEU A 669 16.18 -26.77 39.37
C LEU A 669 16.59 -27.50 38.09
N PRO A 670 15.85 -27.39 37.00
CA PRO A 670 16.19 -28.06 35.74
C PRO A 670 17.66 -27.81 35.31
N GLY A 671 18.46 -28.89 35.28
CA GLY A 671 19.90 -28.84 34.95
C GLY A 671 20.81 -28.23 36.01
N ILE A 672 20.34 -27.96 37.21
CA ILE A 672 21.11 -27.40 38.32
C ILE A 672 21.15 -28.36 39.49
N ASP A 673 22.32 -28.94 39.74
CA ASP A 673 22.56 -29.85 40.84
C ASP A 673 23.32 -29.15 41.97
N GLY A 674 22.87 -29.32 43.20
CA GLY A 674 23.55 -28.85 44.40
C GLY A 674 24.11 -30.02 45.20
N MET A 675 25.21 -29.76 45.89
CA MET A 675 25.85 -30.74 46.74
C MET A 675 25.29 -30.67 48.17
N LEU A 676 24.69 -31.78 48.61
CA LEU A 676 24.22 -32.00 49.98
C LEU A 676 25.23 -32.88 50.70
N HIS A 677 26.12 -32.23 51.49
CA HIS A 677 27.15 -32.95 52.24
C HIS A 677 26.53 -33.87 53.29
N ILE A 678 27.11 -35.03 53.57
CA ILE A 678 26.61 -36.02 54.54
C ILE A 678 26.29 -35.42 55.94
N SER A 679 27.09 -34.42 56.37
CA SER A 679 26.87 -33.70 57.63
C SER A 679 25.64 -32.76 57.63
N GLN A 680 25.05 -32.48 56.44
CA GLN A 680 23.91 -31.59 56.26
C GLN A 680 22.61 -32.36 55.98
N ILE A 681 22.65 -33.71 55.94
CA ILE A 681 21.49 -34.55 55.69
C ILE A 681 20.63 -34.70 56.96
N SER A 682 21.28 -34.97 58.09
CA SER A 682 20.55 -35.23 59.36
C SER A 682 21.29 -34.57 60.54
N GLU A 683 20.54 -34.29 61.62
CA GLU A 683 21.09 -33.87 62.94
C GLU A 683 21.97 -34.97 63.57
N LYS A 684 21.59 -36.23 63.36
CA LYS A 684 22.39 -37.39 63.83
C LYS A 684 23.50 -37.70 62.85
N ARG A 685 24.67 -38.08 63.41
CA ARG A 685 25.80 -38.48 62.57
C ARG A 685 25.47 -39.74 61.79
N LEU A 686 25.60 -39.68 60.47
CA LEU A 686 25.40 -40.79 59.55
C LEU A 686 26.77 -41.42 59.26
N ASP A 687 26.85 -42.74 59.19
CA ASP A 687 28.05 -43.47 58.80
C ASP A 687 28.15 -43.58 57.26
N LYS A 688 26.99 -43.68 56.57
CA LYS A 688 26.88 -43.66 55.09
C LYS A 688 25.72 -42.81 54.66
N VAL A 689 25.84 -42.25 53.46
CA VAL A 689 24.74 -41.43 52.81
C VAL A 689 23.54 -42.28 52.52
N GLU A 690 23.78 -43.53 52.09
CA GLU A 690 22.73 -44.50 51.76
C GLU A 690 21.83 -44.91 52.94
N ASP A 691 22.28 -44.68 54.16
CA ASP A 691 21.46 -44.94 55.37
C ASP A 691 20.27 -43.96 55.51
N ALA A 692 20.33 -42.84 54.79
CA ALA A 692 19.31 -41.76 54.85
C ALA A 692 18.73 -41.35 53.51
N LEU A 693 19.42 -41.56 52.39
CA LEU A 693 19.00 -41.11 51.05
C LEU A 693 19.28 -42.20 49.99
N HIS A 694 18.34 -42.34 49.07
CA HIS A 694 18.46 -43.24 47.93
C HIS A 694 18.39 -42.45 46.63
N LEU A 695 18.96 -43.03 45.55
CA LEU A 695 18.90 -42.46 44.24
C LEU A 695 17.43 -42.32 43.80
N GLY A 696 17.01 -41.12 43.40
CA GLY A 696 15.65 -40.83 42.99
C GLY A 696 14.74 -40.27 44.10
N ASP A 697 15.21 -40.25 45.39
CA ASP A 697 14.43 -39.67 46.48
C ASP A 697 14.15 -38.17 46.24
N GLU A 698 12.93 -37.73 46.59
CA GLU A 698 12.58 -36.32 46.61
C GLU A 698 12.77 -35.76 48.01
N VAL A 699 13.59 -34.74 48.13
CA VAL A 699 13.96 -34.12 49.42
C VAL A 699 13.81 -32.61 49.39
N ASN A 700 13.41 -32.04 50.56
CA ASN A 700 13.44 -30.59 50.70
C ASN A 700 14.81 -30.17 51.20
N VAL A 701 15.48 -29.30 50.42
CA VAL A 701 16.81 -28.80 50.73
C VAL A 701 16.83 -27.27 50.66
N ARG A 702 17.52 -26.63 51.57
CA ARG A 702 17.79 -25.19 51.51
C ARG A 702 19.15 -24.95 50.86
N LEU A 703 19.21 -23.96 49.96
CA LEU A 703 20.44 -23.50 49.40
C LEU A 703 21.17 -22.60 50.43
N ASP A 704 22.25 -23.07 50.96
CA ASP A 704 23.01 -22.35 51.99
C ASP A 704 24.05 -21.37 51.40
N SER A 705 24.70 -21.73 50.32
CA SER A 705 25.69 -20.87 49.67
C SER A 705 25.94 -21.29 48.22
N ILE A 706 26.45 -20.32 47.44
CA ILE A 706 27.01 -20.53 46.08
C ILE A 706 28.45 -20.06 46.16
N ASP A 707 29.39 -20.93 45.80
CA ASP A 707 30.83 -20.59 45.78
C ASP A 707 31.25 -19.80 44.51
N ASP A 708 32.49 -19.26 44.51
CA ASP A 708 33.05 -18.49 43.35
C ASP A 708 33.11 -19.31 42.05
N LYS A 709 32.96 -20.62 42.12
CA LYS A 709 32.90 -21.51 40.93
C LYS A 709 31.49 -21.91 40.54
N GLY A 710 30.48 -21.29 41.17
CA GLY A 710 29.06 -21.57 40.91
C GLY A 710 28.54 -22.90 41.53
N ARG A 711 29.28 -23.55 42.47
CA ARG A 711 28.83 -24.79 43.09
C ARG A 711 27.88 -24.49 44.25
N LEU A 712 26.77 -25.20 44.30
CA LEU A 712 25.68 -25.02 45.22
C LEU A 712 25.86 -25.94 46.44
N SER A 713 25.81 -25.38 47.65
CA SER A 713 25.86 -26.13 48.89
C SER A 713 24.46 -26.16 49.53
N LEU A 714 23.95 -27.36 49.74
CA LEU A 714 22.59 -27.62 50.21
C LEU A 714 22.59 -28.13 51.65
N SER A 715 21.50 -27.91 52.36
CA SER A 715 21.26 -28.42 53.73
C SER A 715 19.81 -28.85 53.91
N MET A 716 19.62 -30.01 54.52
CA MET A 716 18.31 -30.48 55.02
C MET A 716 18.06 -30.07 56.47
N ARG A 717 19.10 -29.77 57.25
CA ARG A 717 19.01 -29.45 58.70
C ARG A 717 18.29 -28.14 58.99
N ARG A 718 18.13 -27.27 58.04
CA ARG A 718 17.51 -25.94 58.20
C ARG A 718 16.19 -25.79 57.47
N VAL A 719 15.55 -26.91 57.13
CA VAL A 719 14.28 -26.93 56.40
C VAL A 719 13.08 -27.03 57.35
N GLU A 720 13.32 -27.47 58.59
CA GLU A 720 12.26 -27.69 59.64
C GLU A 720 12.04 -26.49 60.59
N GLN A 721 12.42 -25.27 60.24
CA GLN A 721 12.13 -24.08 61.04
C GLN A 721 11.18 -23.12 60.33
#